data_b480739724d91f57fd829e28fe75fea9
#
_entry.id   b480739724d91f57fd829e28fe75fea9
#
_cell.length_a   1.000
_cell.length_b   1.000
_cell.length_c   1.000
_cell.angle_alpha   90.00
_cell.angle_beta   90.00
_cell.angle_gamma   90.00
#
_symmetry.space_group_name_H-M   'P 1'
#
loop_
_entity.id
_entity.type
_entity.pdbx_description
1 polymer ?
#
loop_
_entity_poly.entity_id
_entity_poly.type
_entity_poly.pdbx_seq_one_letter_code
_entity_poly.pdbx_strand_id
1 'polypeptide(L)'
;MVAIDASIFMNTNPKQCGARCDECPLGPNGELQKDEWRPVMGEFHPGAKILALGEAPRAEDINHGRPLMGSAAGEWSRFLAATGMNRSQVDLDNVIACKPSGKEGGAWNRMEKSLDRLNKKRVSQGKDPAPHPADCCRPRLDSVLEKYDNFIALGKTATRVLSGQSGGIHGLRGGPMYIDDNWLWSLEPTDKKMLATFSPHYVTRAPNWRPVIEADVSKAMRWFNDTLRWTKPDSILNPTPEELEDFLAQPAPFWVYDVETDGIEPLECKLRTIAIAIPDLDINGKAARTTPHQNCRAVGVGLLSTDGVTRIHSQEQERRLREILCAALTDGRVWVGHNAGYYDRMVVETQLGVTPTPLVDTLFHARFRSPDLPKGLKTIGSILTDVERWETTEKGTKISTGSQDDTELLRYNIIDTVVNARITVPLIDAAKAMGAFRPITPELKPASWAGSRPWNLNEVDHATQEMCVGMHKSGVWIDQELRGSLECEYEISVKKRRKELKAYVGGDFNPGSVDQIRKLLYDEWSLGIPASMSTNEFYTETGAPGTGDAVIRGHLASGQLTERQEYFLKELRLYRRERNKILGTVLVPLRRRYIDPDKGLVHDDGRVRSTWNAHVTSVGRLSSSGPNLQNIGNRKGQGRLKSIFAAPPGRILVGADLDQAHLRVTACYWKIPRLLECFATGKDPHNLLAFDIFGNDFKNASGWGPDGFSLDRKPGGGEAKAMRDVMKTFRYASIYWADPMTIWQVLTSTETDDGKMPYLKFEPREVRHFHNKWLKAEPEWRGAWNQMLGQYGQQKFMEEPVFGRRSGPLSDGKKNEVVNFPILAAESSIMRLAEQAIIGEFPFDFAGTGTGMIHQCHDSIAVEIPLPDYLPPDWAPIAGEPLPPELEEARRKVEDCMTVTIPGWEVTMTAEAEVGRSLKDI
;
A
#
# COMPACT_ATOMS: atom_id res chain seq x y z
N MET A 1 -11.06 -5.33 -52.60
CA MET A 1 -10.74 -6.38 -51.60
C MET A 1 -9.66 -7.25 -52.23
N VAL A 2 -8.40 -7.01 -51.91
CA VAL A 2 -7.30 -7.88 -52.30
C VAL A 2 -7.36 -9.07 -51.34
N ALA A 3 -7.50 -10.27 -51.88
CA ALA A 3 -7.47 -11.52 -51.12
C ALA A 3 -6.09 -11.63 -50.48
N ILE A 4 -6.05 -11.54 -49.14
CA ILE A 4 -4.83 -11.67 -48.34
C ILE A 4 -4.38 -13.13 -48.47
N ASP A 5 -3.18 -13.34 -48.99
CA ASP A 5 -2.57 -14.66 -49.10
C ASP A 5 -2.34 -15.24 -47.69
N ALA A 6 -3.14 -16.23 -47.32
CA ALA A 6 -3.06 -16.93 -46.06
C ALA A 6 -1.70 -17.63 -45.81
N SER A 7 -0.89 -17.80 -46.84
CA SER A 7 0.42 -18.46 -46.79
C SER A 7 1.45 -17.67 -45.97
N ILE A 8 1.29 -16.36 -45.85
CA ILE A 8 2.18 -15.49 -45.03
C ILE A 8 2.03 -15.79 -43.53
N PHE A 9 0.89 -16.31 -43.11
CA PHE A 9 0.58 -16.58 -41.69
C PHE A 9 1.01 -18.00 -41.21
N MET A 10 1.37 -18.89 -42.14
CA MET A 10 1.84 -20.22 -41.77
C MET A 10 3.37 -20.29 -41.59
N ASN A 11 4.05 -19.19 -41.69
CA ASN A 11 5.51 -19.16 -41.62
C ASN A 11 5.97 -19.15 -40.18
N THR A 12 6.73 -20.14 -39.75
CA THR A 12 7.25 -20.27 -38.39
C THR A 12 8.56 -19.49 -38.16
N ASN A 13 9.07 -18.79 -39.18
CA ASN A 13 10.35 -18.09 -39.13
C ASN A 13 10.16 -16.57 -39.32
N PRO A 14 10.43 -15.74 -38.28
CA PRO A 14 10.28 -14.29 -38.38
C PRO A 14 11.13 -13.64 -39.48
N LYS A 15 12.24 -14.26 -39.88
CA LYS A 15 13.09 -13.78 -40.96
C LYS A 15 12.36 -13.78 -42.29
N GLN A 16 11.51 -14.76 -42.53
CA GLN A 16 10.69 -14.83 -43.72
C GLN A 16 9.56 -13.80 -43.79
N CYS A 17 9.25 -13.20 -42.60
CA CYS A 17 8.28 -12.13 -42.45
C CYS A 17 8.96 -10.73 -42.36
N GLY A 18 10.23 -10.60 -42.80
CA GLY A 18 10.93 -9.34 -42.85
C GLY A 18 11.76 -8.96 -41.61
N ALA A 19 11.74 -9.75 -40.54
CA ALA A 19 12.55 -9.45 -39.37
C ALA A 19 14.06 -9.59 -39.64
N ARG A 20 14.86 -8.67 -39.12
CA ARG A 20 16.33 -8.64 -39.28
C ARG A 20 17.01 -9.52 -38.23
N CYS A 21 16.72 -10.84 -38.29
CA CYS A 21 17.16 -11.78 -37.26
C CYS A 21 18.68 -11.97 -37.20
N ASP A 22 19.38 -11.80 -38.30
CA ASP A 22 20.84 -11.95 -38.38
C ASP A 22 21.60 -10.81 -37.71
N GLU A 23 20.98 -9.64 -37.59
CA GLU A 23 21.53 -8.47 -36.86
C GLU A 23 21.08 -8.43 -35.41
N CYS A 24 20.05 -9.20 -35.07
CA CYS A 24 19.38 -9.13 -33.76
C CYS A 24 20.19 -9.81 -32.66
N PRO A 25 20.42 -9.15 -31.54
CA PRO A 25 21.10 -9.76 -30.37
C PRO A 25 20.37 -10.99 -29.79
N LEU A 26 19.08 -11.17 -30.07
CA LEU A 26 18.29 -12.36 -29.72
C LEU A 26 18.06 -13.30 -30.93
N GLY A 27 18.69 -13.02 -32.07
CA GLY A 27 18.61 -13.85 -33.24
C GLY A 27 19.41 -15.17 -33.14
N PRO A 28 19.47 -15.97 -34.24
CA PRO A 28 20.08 -17.31 -34.19
C PRO A 28 21.56 -17.31 -33.74
N ASN A 29 22.29 -16.24 -34.03
CA ASN A 29 23.70 -16.07 -33.64
C ASN A 29 23.90 -14.84 -32.73
N GLY A 30 22.85 -14.38 -32.10
CA GLY A 30 22.84 -13.17 -31.28
C GLY A 30 23.58 -13.30 -29.97
N GLU A 31 24.32 -12.28 -29.54
CA GLU A 31 25.15 -12.27 -28.34
C GLU A 31 24.34 -12.37 -27.02
N LEU A 32 23.05 -12.07 -27.05
CA LEU A 32 22.11 -12.22 -25.91
C LEU A 32 21.31 -13.52 -25.97
N GLN A 33 21.37 -14.28 -27.04
CA GLN A 33 20.71 -15.58 -27.18
C GLN A 33 21.52 -16.65 -26.45
N LYS A 34 21.01 -17.18 -25.36
CA LYS A 34 21.69 -18.20 -24.52
C LYS A 34 21.12 -19.59 -24.68
N ASP A 35 19.87 -19.66 -25.11
CA ASP A 35 19.11 -20.90 -25.31
C ASP A 35 19.03 -21.20 -26.81
N GLU A 36 18.52 -22.39 -27.18
CA GLU A 36 18.20 -22.71 -28.59
C GLU A 36 17.22 -21.65 -29.15
N TRP A 37 17.53 -21.14 -30.32
CA TRP A 37 16.71 -20.15 -30.99
C TRP A 37 15.39 -20.72 -31.47
N ARG A 38 14.31 -20.44 -30.78
CA ARG A 38 12.94 -20.89 -31.07
C ARG A 38 12.00 -19.70 -31.06
N PRO A 39 11.82 -19.00 -32.17
CA PRO A 39 10.87 -17.90 -32.22
C PRO A 39 9.43 -18.43 -32.18
N VAL A 40 8.54 -17.61 -31.59
CA VAL A 40 7.09 -17.86 -31.56
C VAL A 40 6.41 -16.78 -32.39
N MET A 41 5.76 -17.19 -33.46
CA MET A 41 5.01 -16.30 -34.35
C MET A 41 3.60 -16.06 -33.81
N GLY A 42 2.94 -15.01 -34.36
CA GLY A 42 1.56 -14.68 -33.99
C GLY A 42 0.57 -15.82 -34.32
N GLU A 43 -0.55 -15.82 -33.63
CA GLU A 43 -1.69 -16.68 -33.88
C GLU A 43 -2.77 -15.88 -34.59
N PHE A 44 -3.10 -16.27 -35.81
CA PHE A 44 -3.99 -15.54 -36.69
C PHE A 44 -5.17 -16.41 -37.13
N HIS A 45 -6.37 -15.83 -37.14
CA HIS A 45 -7.60 -16.55 -37.50
C HIS A 45 -8.34 -15.83 -38.64
N PRO A 46 -8.95 -16.56 -39.57
CA PRO A 46 -9.74 -15.93 -40.63
C PRO A 46 -10.88 -15.08 -40.07
N GLY A 47 -10.91 -13.80 -40.47
CA GLY A 47 -11.99 -12.86 -40.08
C GLY A 47 -11.83 -12.17 -38.76
N ALA A 48 -10.76 -12.41 -38.00
CA ALA A 48 -10.45 -11.64 -36.79
C ALA A 48 -10.12 -10.19 -37.17
N LYS A 49 -10.68 -9.24 -36.43
CA LYS A 49 -10.52 -7.78 -36.66
C LYS A 49 -9.77 -7.08 -35.54
N ILE A 50 -9.36 -7.79 -34.52
CA ILE A 50 -8.71 -7.29 -33.32
C ILE A 50 -7.37 -8.00 -33.16
N LEU A 51 -6.31 -7.24 -32.92
CA LEU A 51 -5.00 -7.77 -32.53
C LEU A 51 -4.72 -7.49 -31.06
N ALA A 52 -4.47 -8.52 -30.27
CA ALA A 52 -3.91 -8.40 -28.95
C ALA A 52 -2.39 -8.54 -29.02
N LEU A 53 -1.65 -7.51 -28.66
CA LEU A 53 -0.19 -7.45 -28.74
C LEU A 53 0.44 -7.63 -27.36
N GLY A 54 1.26 -8.67 -27.19
CA GLY A 54 2.09 -8.92 -26.01
C GLY A 54 3.51 -8.36 -26.15
N GLU A 55 4.33 -8.56 -25.10
CA GLU A 55 5.73 -8.09 -25.05
C GLU A 55 6.67 -9.06 -25.80
N ALA A 56 6.72 -10.29 -25.36
CA ALA A 56 7.61 -11.34 -25.85
C ALA A 56 7.11 -12.71 -25.43
N PRO A 57 7.48 -13.81 -26.14
CA PRO A 57 7.14 -15.16 -25.75
C PRO A 57 7.74 -15.57 -24.39
N ARG A 58 7.08 -16.51 -23.73
CA ARG A 58 7.53 -17.19 -22.52
C ARG A 58 7.89 -18.65 -22.80
N ALA A 59 8.37 -19.36 -21.78
CA ALA A 59 8.76 -20.78 -21.92
C ALA A 59 7.57 -21.65 -22.40
N GLU A 60 6.38 -21.43 -21.84
CA GLU A 60 5.18 -22.16 -22.23
C GLU A 60 4.76 -21.87 -23.69
N ASP A 61 4.94 -20.62 -24.13
CA ASP A 61 4.67 -20.23 -25.52
C ASP A 61 5.61 -20.95 -26.50
N ILE A 62 6.90 -21.07 -26.14
CA ILE A 62 7.89 -21.83 -26.94
C ILE A 62 7.52 -23.31 -27.01
N ASN A 63 7.12 -23.91 -25.87
CA ASN A 63 6.77 -25.33 -25.82
C ASN A 63 5.55 -25.67 -26.71
N HIS A 64 4.64 -24.70 -26.88
CA HIS A 64 3.42 -24.89 -27.68
C HIS A 64 3.51 -24.23 -29.06
N GLY A 65 4.56 -23.47 -29.37
CA GLY A 65 4.72 -22.75 -30.64
C GLY A 65 3.68 -21.67 -30.90
N ARG A 66 2.99 -21.17 -29.84
CA ARG A 66 1.88 -20.20 -29.93
C ARG A 66 1.99 -19.15 -28.80
N PRO A 67 1.58 -17.89 -29.01
CA PRO A 67 1.61 -16.85 -27.98
C PRO A 67 0.55 -17.08 -26.90
N LEU A 68 0.82 -16.60 -25.70
CA LEU A 68 -0.09 -16.57 -24.57
C LEU A 68 -0.66 -17.95 -24.21
N MET A 69 0.22 -18.89 -23.88
CA MET A 69 -0.11 -20.25 -23.48
C MET A 69 -0.04 -20.45 -21.95
N GLY A 70 -0.29 -21.69 -21.51
CA GLY A 70 -0.29 -22.04 -20.09
C GLY A 70 -1.43 -21.42 -19.29
N SER A 71 -1.19 -21.08 -18.04
CA SER A 71 -2.20 -20.49 -17.12
C SER A 71 -2.78 -19.17 -17.64
N ALA A 72 -1.99 -18.38 -18.35
CA ALA A 72 -2.44 -17.13 -18.95
C ALA A 72 -3.44 -17.31 -20.08
N ALA A 73 -3.42 -18.45 -20.79
CA ALA A 73 -4.41 -18.77 -21.82
C ALA A 73 -5.82 -18.91 -21.24
N GLY A 74 -5.93 -19.56 -20.08
CA GLY A 74 -7.21 -19.70 -19.37
C GLY A 74 -7.78 -18.35 -18.91
N GLU A 75 -6.93 -17.47 -18.37
CA GLU A 75 -7.35 -16.10 -17.99
C GLU A 75 -7.76 -15.27 -19.22
N TRP A 76 -6.99 -15.34 -20.32
CA TRP A 76 -7.35 -14.63 -21.55
C TRP A 76 -8.70 -15.08 -22.10
N SER A 77 -8.93 -16.39 -22.16
CA SER A 77 -10.22 -16.96 -22.60
C SER A 77 -11.37 -16.50 -21.72
N ARG A 78 -11.17 -16.38 -20.41
CA ARG A 78 -12.16 -15.85 -19.47
C ARG A 78 -12.48 -14.39 -19.77
N PHE A 79 -11.47 -13.53 -19.98
CA PHE A 79 -11.67 -12.12 -20.28
C PHE A 79 -12.44 -11.92 -21.59
N LEU A 80 -12.15 -12.69 -22.61
CA LEU A 80 -12.90 -12.66 -23.86
C LEU A 80 -14.33 -13.16 -23.68
N ALA A 81 -14.53 -14.27 -22.97
CA ALA A 81 -15.86 -14.81 -22.70
C ALA A 81 -16.77 -13.83 -21.96
N ALA A 82 -16.22 -12.98 -21.07
CA ALA A 82 -16.96 -11.91 -20.41
C ALA A 82 -17.52 -10.85 -21.39
N THR A 83 -16.98 -10.77 -22.60
CA THR A 83 -17.46 -9.90 -23.69
C THR A 83 -18.26 -10.63 -24.76
N GLY A 84 -18.55 -11.90 -24.57
CA GLY A 84 -19.20 -12.76 -25.56
C GLY A 84 -18.28 -13.24 -26.70
N MET A 85 -16.97 -13.03 -26.56
CA MET A 85 -15.97 -13.41 -27.56
C MET A 85 -15.19 -14.66 -27.13
N ASN A 86 -14.51 -15.25 -28.09
CA ASN A 86 -13.58 -16.36 -27.88
C ASN A 86 -12.21 -16.08 -28.53
N ARG A 87 -11.23 -16.94 -28.24
CA ARG A 87 -9.85 -16.77 -28.68
C ARG A 87 -9.70 -16.70 -30.22
N SER A 88 -10.54 -17.37 -30.97
CA SER A 88 -10.46 -17.35 -32.44
C SER A 88 -10.98 -16.06 -33.11
N GLN A 89 -11.52 -15.15 -32.33
CA GLN A 89 -12.01 -13.85 -32.83
C GLN A 89 -11.03 -12.70 -32.55
N VAL A 90 -9.94 -12.98 -31.80
CA VAL A 90 -8.89 -12.02 -31.45
C VAL A 90 -7.54 -12.64 -31.74
N ASP A 91 -6.83 -12.07 -32.69
CA ASP A 91 -5.48 -12.51 -33.05
C ASP A 91 -4.46 -12.08 -31.99
N LEU A 92 -3.39 -12.83 -31.87
CA LEU A 92 -2.37 -12.64 -30.84
C LEU A 92 -0.98 -12.57 -31.46
N ASP A 93 -0.19 -11.57 -31.08
CA ASP A 93 1.22 -11.49 -31.45
C ASP A 93 2.05 -10.85 -30.33
N ASN A 94 3.35 -10.80 -30.49
CA ASN A 94 4.28 -10.14 -29.57
C ASN A 94 5.13 -9.10 -30.31
N VAL A 95 5.57 -8.06 -29.58
CA VAL A 95 6.50 -7.04 -30.09
C VAL A 95 7.75 -7.72 -30.66
N ILE A 96 8.31 -8.69 -29.94
CA ILE A 96 9.41 -9.53 -30.44
C ILE A 96 9.00 -11.02 -30.47
N ALA A 97 9.45 -11.71 -31.50
CA ALA A 97 9.13 -13.15 -31.66
C ALA A 97 10.03 -14.08 -30.80
N CYS A 98 11.11 -13.56 -30.23
CA CYS A 98 12.10 -14.35 -29.49
C CYS A 98 11.98 -14.14 -27.99
N LYS A 99 12.11 -15.21 -27.21
CA LYS A 99 12.11 -15.12 -25.74
C LYS A 99 13.42 -14.52 -25.25
N PRO A 100 13.39 -13.41 -24.44
CA PRO A 100 14.57 -12.95 -23.74
C PRO A 100 15.07 -13.99 -22.72
N SER A 101 16.40 -14.16 -22.61
CA SER A 101 17.01 -15.13 -21.71
C SER A 101 16.75 -14.84 -20.23
N GLY A 102 16.66 -15.89 -19.41
CA GLY A 102 16.53 -15.82 -17.95
C GLY A 102 15.10 -16.07 -17.41
N LYS A 103 14.90 -15.82 -16.10
CA LYS A 103 13.60 -16.03 -15.42
C LYS A 103 12.49 -15.17 -16.03
N GLU A 104 11.26 -15.66 -16.00
CA GLU A 104 10.13 -15.06 -16.73
C GLU A 104 9.72 -13.67 -16.23
N GLY A 105 9.72 -13.40 -14.96
CA GLY A 105 9.38 -12.07 -14.43
C GLY A 105 10.42 -10.99 -14.81
N GLY A 106 9.98 -9.89 -15.47
CA GLY A 106 10.85 -8.76 -15.85
C GLY A 106 11.89 -9.08 -16.93
N ALA A 107 11.63 -10.07 -17.78
CA ALA A 107 12.54 -10.49 -18.85
C ALA A 107 12.93 -9.35 -19.81
N TRP A 108 11.99 -8.49 -20.15
CA TRP A 108 12.25 -7.31 -20.98
C TRP A 108 13.26 -6.34 -20.34
N ASN A 109 13.03 -5.92 -19.11
CA ASN A 109 13.94 -4.99 -18.41
C ASN A 109 15.34 -5.58 -18.24
N ARG A 110 15.44 -6.92 -18.07
CA ARG A 110 16.76 -7.58 -18.03
C ARG A 110 17.44 -7.60 -19.39
N MET A 111 16.67 -7.82 -20.45
CA MET A 111 17.16 -7.76 -21.83
C MET A 111 17.69 -6.36 -22.12
N GLU A 112 16.95 -5.30 -21.82
CA GLU A 112 17.39 -3.91 -21.98
C GLU A 112 18.72 -3.66 -21.25
N LYS A 113 18.80 -4.01 -19.96
CA LYS A 113 20.04 -3.87 -19.17
C LYS A 113 21.20 -4.71 -19.73
N SER A 114 20.92 -5.88 -20.31
CA SER A 114 21.94 -6.72 -20.93
C SER A 114 22.40 -6.14 -22.25
N LEU A 115 21.50 -5.55 -23.00
CA LEU A 115 21.80 -4.83 -24.24
C LEU A 115 22.67 -3.59 -23.97
N ASP A 116 22.34 -2.81 -22.94
CA ASP A 116 23.15 -1.66 -22.52
C ASP A 116 24.58 -2.08 -22.15
N ARG A 117 24.74 -3.19 -21.40
CA ARG A 117 26.07 -3.72 -21.07
C ARG A 117 26.82 -4.21 -22.30
N LEU A 118 26.11 -4.92 -23.17
CA LEU A 118 26.65 -5.38 -24.45
C LEU A 118 27.14 -4.20 -25.28
N ASN A 119 26.33 -3.15 -25.41
CA ASN A 119 26.65 -1.98 -26.21
C ASN A 119 27.84 -1.19 -25.63
N LYS A 120 27.91 -1.03 -24.30
CA LYS A 120 29.10 -0.45 -23.66
C LYS A 120 30.37 -1.25 -23.98
N LYS A 121 30.29 -2.60 -23.94
CA LYS A 121 31.41 -3.47 -24.28
C LYS A 121 31.77 -3.35 -25.77
N ARG A 122 30.79 -3.37 -26.68
CA ARG A 122 31.02 -3.25 -28.13
C ARG A 122 31.70 -1.92 -28.47
N VAL A 123 31.19 -0.81 -27.94
CA VAL A 123 31.76 0.54 -28.13
C VAL A 123 33.20 0.60 -27.60
N SER A 124 33.49 0.01 -26.42
CA SER A 124 34.87 -0.06 -25.89
C SER A 124 35.82 -0.90 -26.76
N GLN A 125 35.27 -1.77 -27.62
CA GLN A 125 36.02 -2.58 -28.59
C GLN A 125 36.06 -1.96 -30.00
N GLY A 126 35.56 -0.74 -30.17
CA GLY A 126 35.50 -0.08 -31.48
C GLY A 126 34.43 -0.66 -32.43
N LYS A 127 33.44 -1.35 -31.91
CA LYS A 127 32.31 -1.93 -32.68
C LYS A 127 31.06 -1.08 -32.51
N ASP A 128 30.24 -1.04 -33.55
CA ASP A 128 28.93 -0.40 -33.50
C ASP A 128 28.03 -1.03 -32.41
N PRO A 129 27.17 -0.25 -31.74
CA PRO A 129 26.15 -0.78 -30.84
C PRO A 129 25.27 -1.82 -31.56
N ALA A 130 24.93 -2.90 -30.88
CA ALA A 130 23.93 -3.86 -31.35
C ALA A 130 22.54 -3.19 -31.38
N PRO A 131 21.73 -3.43 -32.43
CA PRO A 131 20.39 -2.89 -32.53
C PRO A 131 19.47 -3.42 -31.44
N HIS A 132 18.42 -2.66 -31.12
CA HIS A 132 17.41 -3.16 -30.18
C HIS A 132 16.59 -4.30 -30.81
N PRO A 133 16.28 -5.40 -30.08
CA PRO A 133 15.52 -6.51 -30.61
C PRO A 133 14.14 -6.14 -31.19
N ALA A 134 13.47 -5.13 -30.60
CA ALA A 134 12.21 -4.62 -31.15
C ALA A 134 12.41 -3.99 -32.54
N ASP A 135 13.51 -3.24 -32.76
CA ASP A 135 13.81 -2.62 -34.06
C ASP A 135 14.13 -3.67 -35.11
N CYS A 136 14.74 -4.79 -34.71
CA CYS A 136 15.00 -5.91 -35.61
C CYS A 136 13.72 -6.66 -35.99
N CYS A 137 12.77 -6.80 -35.07
CA CYS A 137 11.47 -7.43 -35.33
C CYS A 137 10.45 -6.50 -35.96
N ARG A 138 10.71 -5.20 -36.04
CA ARG A 138 9.78 -4.18 -36.51
C ARG A 138 9.22 -4.45 -37.91
N PRO A 139 10.01 -4.73 -38.97
CA PRO A 139 9.46 -4.91 -40.31
C PRO A 139 8.42 -6.06 -40.37
N ARG A 140 8.61 -7.09 -39.53
CA ARG A 140 7.62 -8.16 -39.34
C ARG A 140 6.35 -7.61 -38.69
N LEU A 141 6.51 -6.84 -37.62
CA LEU A 141 5.36 -6.33 -36.85
C LEU A 141 4.58 -5.29 -37.67
N ASP A 142 5.22 -4.40 -38.40
CA ASP A 142 4.57 -3.41 -39.26
C ASP A 142 3.60 -4.08 -40.25
N SER A 143 4.04 -5.14 -40.93
CA SER A 143 3.19 -5.90 -41.85
C SER A 143 1.97 -6.57 -41.18
N VAL A 144 2.03 -6.80 -39.88
CA VAL A 144 0.90 -7.28 -39.07
C VAL A 144 0.00 -6.12 -38.65
N LEU A 145 0.55 -5.04 -38.13
CA LEU A 145 -0.21 -3.87 -37.64
C LEU A 145 -1.04 -3.19 -38.73
N GLU A 146 -0.56 -3.19 -39.99
CA GLU A 146 -1.30 -2.61 -41.13
C GLU A 146 -2.68 -3.26 -41.36
N LYS A 147 -2.85 -4.52 -40.94
CA LYS A 147 -4.07 -5.32 -41.23
C LYS A 147 -5.21 -5.06 -40.24
N TYR A 148 -4.95 -4.41 -39.12
CA TYR A 148 -5.92 -4.22 -38.05
C TYR A 148 -6.17 -2.74 -37.78
N ASP A 149 -7.39 -2.43 -37.39
CA ASP A 149 -7.82 -1.10 -36.95
C ASP A 149 -8.02 -1.05 -35.43
N ASN A 150 -8.05 -2.23 -34.76
CA ASN A 150 -8.36 -2.36 -33.35
C ASN A 150 -7.30 -3.18 -32.60
N PHE A 151 -6.78 -2.63 -31.51
CA PHE A 151 -5.66 -3.20 -30.77
C PHE A 151 -5.91 -3.28 -29.27
N ILE A 152 -5.53 -4.39 -28.66
CA ILE A 152 -5.43 -4.54 -27.20
C ILE A 152 -3.95 -4.68 -26.83
N ALA A 153 -3.40 -3.68 -26.17
CA ALA A 153 -2.00 -3.70 -25.72
C ALA A 153 -1.90 -4.43 -24.36
N LEU A 154 -1.22 -5.59 -24.34
CA LEU A 154 -1.07 -6.44 -23.17
C LEU A 154 0.22 -6.11 -22.40
N GLY A 155 0.15 -5.13 -21.51
CA GLY A 155 1.25 -4.71 -20.67
C GLY A 155 2.03 -3.49 -21.18
N LYS A 156 2.96 -3.01 -20.37
CA LYS A 156 3.67 -1.73 -20.56
C LYS A 156 4.39 -1.64 -21.90
N THR A 157 5.11 -2.68 -22.28
CA THR A 157 5.95 -2.66 -23.50
C THR A 157 5.11 -2.57 -24.77
N ALA A 158 4.05 -3.39 -24.88
CA ALA A 158 3.14 -3.33 -26.02
C ALA A 158 2.43 -1.97 -26.09
N THR A 159 1.99 -1.43 -24.94
CA THR A 159 1.37 -0.09 -24.87
C THR A 159 2.33 0.98 -25.38
N ARG A 160 3.57 0.96 -24.91
CA ARG A 160 4.60 1.92 -25.31
C ARG A 160 4.91 1.86 -26.80
N VAL A 161 4.99 0.66 -27.36
CA VAL A 161 5.27 0.45 -28.78
C VAL A 161 4.15 0.98 -29.67
N LEU A 162 2.89 0.82 -29.24
CA LEU A 162 1.73 1.25 -30.03
C LEU A 162 1.35 2.72 -29.83
N SER A 163 1.62 3.32 -28.67
CA SER A 163 1.15 4.66 -28.32
C SER A 163 2.25 5.71 -28.13
N GLY A 164 3.52 5.33 -28.16
CA GLY A 164 4.63 6.24 -27.85
C GLY A 164 4.71 6.68 -26.37
N GLN A 165 3.78 6.31 -25.51
CA GLN A 165 3.68 6.80 -24.15
C GLN A 165 4.59 6.05 -23.18
N SER A 166 5.36 6.77 -22.35
CA SER A 166 6.39 6.22 -21.46
C SER A 166 5.91 5.85 -20.05
N GLY A 167 4.66 6.09 -19.72
CA GLY A 167 4.10 5.86 -18.38
C GLY A 167 4.10 4.39 -17.92
N GLY A 168 3.80 4.16 -16.65
CA GLY A 168 3.53 2.82 -16.10
C GLY A 168 2.17 2.30 -16.54
N ILE A 169 2.03 0.98 -16.70
CA ILE A 169 0.76 0.36 -17.14
C ILE A 169 -0.43 0.71 -16.24
N HIS A 170 -0.22 0.94 -14.95
CA HIS A 170 -1.28 1.37 -14.03
C HIS A 170 -1.93 2.71 -14.45
N GLY A 171 -1.15 3.64 -14.97
CA GLY A 171 -1.65 4.93 -15.47
C GLY A 171 -2.07 4.92 -16.94
N LEU A 172 -1.61 3.92 -17.73
CA LEU A 172 -1.89 3.86 -19.16
C LEU A 172 -3.12 3.00 -19.50
N ARG A 173 -3.51 2.07 -18.60
CA ARG A 173 -4.60 1.13 -18.85
C ARG A 173 -6.00 1.76 -18.78
N GLY A 174 -6.94 1.11 -19.40
CA GLY A 174 -8.38 1.31 -19.22
C GLY A 174 -8.96 2.57 -19.84
N GLY A 175 -8.17 3.34 -20.59
CA GLY A 175 -8.64 4.50 -21.36
C GLY A 175 -8.56 4.25 -22.87
N PRO A 176 -9.55 4.70 -23.66
CA PRO A 176 -9.47 4.73 -25.11
C PRO A 176 -8.24 5.54 -25.59
N MET A 177 -7.56 5.03 -26.58
CA MET A 177 -6.40 5.67 -27.20
C MET A 177 -6.39 5.36 -28.70
N TYR A 178 -5.66 6.19 -29.46
CA TYR A 178 -5.28 5.91 -30.83
C TYR A 178 -3.82 5.45 -30.88
N ILE A 179 -3.44 4.73 -31.92
CA ILE A 179 -2.05 4.43 -32.19
C ILE A 179 -1.38 5.74 -32.63
N ASP A 180 -0.26 6.07 -31.97
CA ASP A 180 0.54 7.24 -32.26
C ASP A 180 1.91 6.82 -32.75
N ASP A 181 2.45 7.58 -33.70
CA ASP A 181 3.68 7.30 -34.43
C ASP A 181 4.96 7.84 -33.78
N ASN A 182 4.87 8.48 -32.65
CA ASN A 182 5.94 9.38 -32.16
C ASN A 182 7.08 8.72 -31.38
N TRP A 183 7.17 7.40 -31.22
CA TRP A 183 8.24 6.93 -30.34
C TRP A 183 9.26 5.97 -30.94
N LEU A 184 8.91 4.88 -31.48
CA LEU A 184 9.85 3.93 -32.10
C LEU A 184 9.71 3.95 -33.62
N TRP A 185 8.62 4.49 -34.11
CA TRP A 185 8.18 4.25 -35.48
C TRP A 185 7.49 5.51 -36.02
N SER A 186 7.94 6.05 -37.09
CA SER A 186 7.33 7.20 -37.77
C SER A 186 6.09 6.76 -38.59
N LEU A 187 5.00 6.43 -37.90
CA LEU A 187 3.69 6.26 -38.52
C LEU A 187 2.95 7.60 -38.45
N GLU A 188 2.23 7.99 -39.45
CA GLU A 188 1.32 9.14 -39.44
C GLU A 188 0.22 8.91 -38.40
N PRO A 189 -0.35 9.93 -37.75
CA PRO A 189 -1.50 9.78 -36.87
C PRO A 189 -2.57 8.93 -37.54
N THR A 190 -3.00 7.87 -36.88
CA THR A 190 -3.92 6.91 -37.46
C THR A 190 -5.25 6.92 -36.70
N ASP A 191 -6.36 6.62 -37.42
CA ASP A 191 -7.65 6.36 -36.78
C ASP A 191 -7.74 4.98 -36.10
N LYS A 192 -6.60 4.28 -35.96
CA LYS A 192 -6.51 2.94 -35.40
C LYS A 192 -6.71 3.01 -33.88
N LYS A 193 -7.70 2.29 -33.39
CA LYS A 193 -8.15 2.31 -32.00
C LYS A 193 -7.31 1.35 -31.14
N MET A 194 -6.94 1.79 -29.94
CA MET A 194 -6.19 0.96 -28.98
C MET A 194 -6.73 1.12 -27.57
N LEU A 195 -6.71 0.03 -26.81
CA LEU A 195 -6.86 0.06 -25.36
C LEU A 195 -5.76 -0.77 -24.69
N ALA A 196 -5.12 -0.18 -23.68
CA ALA A 196 -4.08 -0.85 -22.92
C ALA A 196 -4.66 -1.54 -21.67
N THR A 197 -4.14 -2.73 -21.35
CA THR A 197 -4.44 -3.44 -20.11
C THR A 197 -3.22 -4.22 -19.60
N PHE A 198 -3.33 -4.83 -18.42
CA PHE A 198 -2.29 -5.73 -17.96
C PHE A 198 -2.18 -6.99 -18.81
N SER A 199 -0.99 -7.56 -18.90
CA SER A 199 -0.83 -8.89 -19.48
C SER A 199 -1.58 -9.93 -18.63
N PRO A 200 -2.29 -10.91 -19.23
CA PRO A 200 -2.96 -12.00 -18.50
C PRO A 200 -2.04 -12.77 -17.54
N HIS A 201 -0.74 -12.83 -17.82
CA HIS A 201 0.26 -13.37 -16.91
C HIS A 201 0.38 -12.60 -15.58
N TYR A 202 -0.05 -11.36 -15.53
CA TYR A 202 -0.05 -10.58 -14.29
C TYR A 202 -1.06 -11.17 -13.29
N VAL A 203 -2.23 -11.54 -13.77
CA VAL A 203 -3.32 -12.08 -12.95
C VAL A 203 -2.97 -13.44 -12.34
N THR A 204 -2.16 -14.26 -13.00
CA THR A 204 -1.73 -15.55 -12.42
C THR A 204 -0.92 -15.36 -11.13
N ARG A 205 -0.30 -14.18 -10.95
CA ARG A 205 0.44 -13.80 -9.73
C ARG A 205 -0.35 -12.87 -8.80
N ALA A 206 -1.31 -12.13 -9.34
CA ALA A 206 -2.14 -11.16 -8.64
C ALA A 206 -3.61 -11.32 -9.05
N PRO A 207 -4.30 -12.39 -8.59
CA PRO A 207 -5.67 -12.73 -9.01
C PRO A 207 -6.72 -11.66 -8.71
N ASN A 208 -6.47 -10.82 -7.69
CA ASN A 208 -7.31 -9.68 -7.33
C ASN A 208 -7.47 -8.64 -8.46
N TRP A 209 -6.55 -8.60 -9.44
CA TRP A 209 -6.62 -7.70 -10.60
C TRP A 209 -7.51 -8.21 -11.75
N ARG A 210 -8.05 -9.42 -11.64
CA ARG A 210 -8.93 -10.02 -12.66
C ARG A 210 -10.10 -9.12 -13.07
N PRO A 211 -10.88 -8.54 -12.13
CA PRO A 211 -12.00 -7.65 -12.50
C PRO A 211 -11.56 -6.39 -13.26
N VAL A 212 -10.32 -5.96 -13.06
CA VAL A 212 -9.77 -4.77 -13.74
C VAL A 212 -9.54 -5.08 -15.22
N ILE A 213 -8.91 -6.22 -15.53
CA ILE A 213 -8.67 -6.63 -16.92
C ILE A 213 -9.98 -6.95 -17.64
N GLU A 214 -10.94 -7.57 -16.96
CA GLU A 214 -12.29 -7.82 -17.50
C GLU A 214 -12.98 -6.50 -17.88
N ALA A 215 -12.90 -5.48 -17.03
CA ALA A 215 -13.44 -4.15 -17.31
C ALA A 215 -12.73 -3.49 -18.51
N ASP A 216 -11.41 -3.58 -18.58
CA ASP A 216 -10.61 -3.03 -19.67
C ASP A 216 -10.96 -3.69 -21.01
N VAL A 217 -10.99 -5.01 -21.07
CA VAL A 217 -11.32 -5.76 -22.29
C VAL A 217 -12.77 -5.46 -22.73
N SER A 218 -13.69 -5.38 -21.77
CA SER A 218 -15.09 -5.00 -22.05
C SER A 218 -15.20 -3.57 -22.61
N LYS A 219 -14.41 -2.63 -22.07
CA LYS A 219 -14.34 -1.26 -22.59
C LYS A 219 -13.70 -1.21 -23.97
N ALA A 220 -12.66 -2.01 -24.21
CA ALA A 220 -12.05 -2.14 -25.54
C ALA A 220 -13.08 -2.51 -26.59
N MET A 221 -13.94 -3.52 -26.30
CA MET A 221 -15.00 -3.91 -27.23
C MET A 221 -15.99 -2.79 -27.51
N ARG A 222 -16.38 -2.01 -26.48
CA ARG A 222 -17.25 -0.84 -26.70
C ARG A 222 -16.56 0.25 -27.50
N TRP A 223 -15.27 0.48 -27.26
CA TRP A 223 -14.47 1.44 -28.01
C TRP A 223 -14.36 1.06 -29.50
N PHE A 224 -14.06 -0.21 -29.79
CA PHE A 224 -13.92 -0.71 -31.16
C PHE A 224 -15.24 -0.69 -31.96
N ASN A 225 -16.36 -0.79 -31.26
CA ASN A 225 -17.69 -0.77 -31.86
C ASN A 225 -18.38 0.62 -31.80
N ASP A 226 -17.69 1.68 -31.41
CA ASP A 226 -18.24 3.04 -31.24
C ASP A 226 -19.46 3.11 -30.31
N THR A 227 -19.46 2.26 -29.28
CA THR A 227 -20.56 2.17 -28.29
C THR A 227 -20.16 2.66 -26.89
N LEU A 228 -19.07 3.42 -26.78
CA LEU A 228 -18.72 4.08 -25.52
C LEU A 228 -19.81 5.04 -25.09
N ARG A 229 -20.08 5.06 -23.79
CA ARG A 229 -21.16 5.84 -23.18
C ARG A 229 -20.67 7.06 -22.41
N TRP A 230 -19.44 7.50 -22.67
CA TRP A 230 -18.94 8.73 -22.09
C TRP A 230 -19.48 9.93 -22.84
N THR A 231 -20.13 10.85 -22.11
CA THR A 231 -20.56 12.15 -22.61
C THR A 231 -19.77 13.23 -21.88
N LYS A 232 -19.26 14.23 -22.59
CA LYS A 232 -18.65 15.40 -21.95
C LYS A 232 -19.69 16.09 -21.07
N PRO A 233 -19.30 16.53 -19.86
CA PRO A 233 -20.23 17.27 -19.00
C PRO A 233 -20.60 18.63 -19.60
N ASP A 234 -21.81 19.09 -19.35
CA ASP A 234 -22.16 20.50 -19.48
C ASP A 234 -21.50 21.26 -18.33
N SER A 235 -20.58 22.17 -18.63
CA SER A 235 -19.73 22.79 -17.61
C SER A 235 -19.53 24.29 -17.80
N ILE A 236 -19.60 25.01 -16.69
CA ILE A 236 -19.32 26.45 -16.60
C ILE A 236 -17.90 26.61 -16.04
N LEU A 237 -17.02 27.28 -16.77
CA LEU A 237 -15.65 27.59 -16.36
C LEU A 237 -15.56 29.03 -15.87
N ASN A 238 -15.05 29.26 -14.68
CA ASN A 238 -14.90 30.56 -14.04
C ASN A 238 -16.22 31.38 -14.05
N PRO A 239 -17.27 30.88 -13.38
CA PRO A 239 -18.57 31.51 -13.35
C PRO A 239 -18.52 32.92 -12.75
N THR A 240 -19.45 33.79 -13.14
CA THR A 240 -19.79 34.96 -12.32
C THR A 240 -20.43 34.51 -11.00
N PRO A 241 -20.48 35.36 -9.98
CA PRO A 241 -21.20 35.05 -8.74
C PRO A 241 -22.65 34.64 -8.98
N GLU A 242 -23.37 35.31 -9.88
CA GLU A 242 -24.75 35.02 -10.23
C GLU A 242 -24.91 33.63 -10.92
N GLU A 243 -24.02 33.27 -11.84
CA GLU A 243 -24.00 31.97 -12.49
C GLU A 243 -23.72 30.83 -11.50
N LEU A 244 -22.84 31.08 -10.49
CA LEU A 244 -22.59 30.12 -9.43
C LEU A 244 -23.81 29.94 -8.50
N GLU A 245 -24.49 31.04 -8.12
CA GLU A 245 -25.71 30.98 -7.33
C GLU A 245 -26.80 30.19 -8.08
N ASP A 246 -27.02 30.47 -9.37
CA ASP A 246 -27.98 29.77 -10.22
C ASP A 246 -27.63 28.28 -10.36
N PHE A 247 -26.37 27.94 -10.49
CA PHE A 247 -25.95 26.54 -10.52
C PHE A 247 -26.21 25.82 -9.19
N LEU A 248 -25.87 26.43 -8.07
CA LEU A 248 -26.08 25.87 -6.74
C LEU A 248 -27.55 25.83 -6.29
N ALA A 249 -28.42 26.63 -6.89
CA ALA A 249 -29.86 26.57 -6.67
C ALA A 249 -30.56 25.41 -7.37
N GLN A 250 -29.87 24.71 -8.29
CA GLN A 250 -30.45 23.59 -9.01
C GLN A 250 -30.71 22.39 -8.10
N PRO A 251 -31.81 21.67 -8.26
CA PRO A 251 -32.10 20.49 -7.45
C PRO A 251 -31.14 19.34 -7.80
N ALA A 252 -30.54 18.71 -6.78
CA ALA A 252 -29.71 17.54 -6.92
C ALA A 252 -29.84 16.63 -5.70
N PRO A 253 -29.67 15.30 -5.84
CA PRO A 253 -29.66 14.37 -4.71
C PRO A 253 -28.43 14.48 -3.83
N PHE A 254 -27.31 14.92 -4.40
CA PHE A 254 -26.03 15.21 -3.77
C PHE A 254 -25.18 16.11 -4.67
N TRP A 255 -24.20 16.77 -4.08
CA TRP A 255 -23.23 17.63 -4.75
C TRP A 255 -21.84 17.02 -4.58
N VAL A 256 -21.08 16.90 -5.65
CA VAL A 256 -19.72 16.42 -5.60
C VAL A 256 -18.77 17.59 -5.67
N TYR A 257 -17.76 17.64 -4.81
CA TYR A 257 -16.70 18.64 -4.90
C TYR A 257 -15.32 17.99 -4.92
N ASP A 258 -14.36 18.71 -5.46
CA ASP A 258 -12.94 18.37 -5.52
C ASP A 258 -12.13 19.67 -5.58
N VAL A 259 -10.90 19.68 -5.05
CA VAL A 259 -10.05 20.87 -5.01
C VAL A 259 -8.67 20.58 -5.60
N GLU A 260 -8.09 21.61 -6.26
CA GLU A 260 -6.70 21.61 -6.68
C GLU A 260 -5.92 22.72 -5.98
N THR A 261 -4.67 22.45 -5.65
CA THR A 261 -3.82 23.34 -4.82
C THR A 261 -2.45 23.56 -5.43
N ASP A 262 -1.66 24.46 -4.87
CA ASP A 262 -0.27 24.70 -5.24
C ASP A 262 0.74 23.82 -4.51
N GLY A 263 0.30 22.99 -3.55
CA GLY A 263 1.15 22.15 -2.72
C GLY A 263 0.47 20.86 -2.28
N ILE A 264 1.21 20.05 -1.53
CA ILE A 264 0.76 18.73 -1.03
C ILE A 264 0.41 18.75 0.47
N GLU A 265 0.79 19.81 1.20
CA GLU A 265 0.52 19.96 2.62
C GLU A 265 -0.79 20.74 2.82
N PRO A 266 -1.87 20.09 3.25
CA PRO A 266 -3.21 20.69 3.23
C PRO A 266 -3.38 21.89 4.19
N LEU A 267 -2.54 22.02 5.20
CA LEU A 267 -2.57 23.14 6.16
C LEU A 267 -1.78 24.37 5.68
N GLU A 268 -0.95 24.25 4.64
CA GLU A 268 -0.05 25.31 4.18
C GLU A 268 -0.31 25.72 2.72
N CYS A 269 -0.88 24.78 1.91
CA CYS A 269 -1.13 25.02 0.51
C CYS A 269 -2.25 26.05 0.28
N LYS A 270 -2.22 26.67 -0.90
CA LYS A 270 -3.27 27.59 -1.34
C LYS A 270 -4.26 26.87 -2.25
N LEU A 271 -5.52 27.18 -2.09
CA LEU A 271 -6.58 26.70 -2.95
C LEU A 271 -6.49 27.40 -4.32
N ARG A 272 -6.23 26.64 -5.37
CA ARG A 272 -6.18 27.11 -6.75
C ARG A 272 -7.53 27.04 -7.44
N THR A 273 -8.17 25.88 -7.39
CA THR A 273 -9.49 25.66 -8.00
C THR A 273 -10.37 24.82 -7.08
N ILE A 274 -11.67 25.05 -7.18
CA ILE A 274 -12.69 24.18 -6.65
C ILE A 274 -13.71 23.88 -7.75
N ALA A 275 -13.98 22.60 -7.99
CA ALA A 275 -15.02 22.17 -8.94
C ALA A 275 -16.18 21.53 -8.18
N ILE A 276 -17.39 21.69 -8.73
CA ILE A 276 -18.61 21.10 -8.21
C ILE A 276 -19.37 20.46 -9.36
N ALA A 277 -19.82 19.22 -9.16
CA ALA A 277 -20.69 18.52 -10.12
C ALA A 277 -21.97 18.01 -9.46
N ILE A 278 -23.03 17.97 -10.25
CA ILE A 278 -24.32 17.41 -9.87
C ILE A 278 -24.79 16.42 -10.94
N PRO A 279 -25.34 15.24 -10.55
CA PRO A 279 -25.98 14.34 -11.49
C PRO A 279 -27.32 14.90 -11.95
N ASP A 280 -27.67 14.68 -13.23
CA ASP A 280 -29.01 15.05 -13.73
C ASP A 280 -30.07 14.21 -13.03
N LEU A 281 -31.26 14.82 -12.85
CA LEU A 281 -32.43 14.14 -12.36
C LEU A 281 -33.10 13.33 -13.50
N ASP A 282 -33.81 12.25 -13.14
CA ASP A 282 -34.66 11.56 -14.09
C ASP A 282 -35.92 12.43 -14.46
N ILE A 283 -36.67 11.97 -15.44
CA ILE A 283 -37.87 12.67 -15.91
C ILE A 283 -38.97 12.85 -14.83
N ASN A 284 -38.85 12.13 -13.70
CA ASN A 284 -39.76 12.21 -12.56
C ASN A 284 -39.21 13.06 -11.42
N GLY A 285 -38.06 13.74 -11.62
CA GLY A 285 -37.39 14.53 -10.59
C GLY A 285 -36.79 13.72 -9.46
N LYS A 286 -36.76 12.39 -9.57
CA LYS A 286 -35.96 11.52 -8.67
C LYS A 286 -34.58 11.45 -9.21
N ALA A 287 -33.61 11.35 -8.31
CA ALA A 287 -32.26 10.96 -8.71
C ALA A 287 -32.40 9.71 -9.57
N ALA A 288 -32.22 9.85 -10.87
CA ALA A 288 -32.07 8.70 -11.71
C ALA A 288 -31.11 7.79 -10.97
N ARG A 289 -31.34 6.48 -10.86
CA ARG A 289 -30.35 5.54 -10.39
C ARG A 289 -29.10 5.89 -11.14
N THR A 290 -28.14 6.56 -10.49
CA THR A 290 -27.01 7.12 -11.19
C THR A 290 -26.31 5.95 -11.83
N THR A 291 -26.49 5.81 -13.11
CA THR A 291 -25.76 4.83 -13.89
C THR A 291 -24.38 5.44 -14.14
N PRO A 292 -23.33 4.62 -14.31
CA PRO A 292 -21.99 5.12 -14.68
C PRO A 292 -21.99 5.98 -15.96
N HIS A 293 -23.11 6.13 -16.62
CA HIS A 293 -23.30 6.80 -17.91
C HIS A 293 -24.25 8.00 -17.84
N GLN A 294 -24.68 8.38 -16.65
CA GLN A 294 -25.60 9.51 -16.47
C GLN A 294 -24.90 10.83 -16.84
N ASN A 295 -25.64 11.75 -17.47
CA ASN A 295 -25.16 13.10 -17.66
C ASN A 295 -24.99 13.82 -16.33
N CYS A 296 -24.02 14.71 -16.28
CA CYS A 296 -23.73 15.55 -15.14
C CYS A 296 -23.51 16.97 -15.62
N ARG A 297 -23.94 17.94 -14.81
CA ARG A 297 -23.60 19.34 -14.96
C ARG A 297 -22.52 19.68 -13.96
N ALA A 298 -21.62 20.58 -14.32
CA ALA A 298 -20.50 20.93 -13.47
C ALA A 298 -20.16 22.42 -13.57
N VAL A 299 -19.56 22.94 -12.51
CA VAL A 299 -19.00 24.29 -12.48
C VAL A 299 -17.60 24.21 -11.88
N GLY A 300 -16.66 24.99 -12.42
CA GLY A 300 -15.30 25.08 -11.90
C GLY A 300 -14.94 26.54 -11.63
N VAL A 301 -14.53 26.82 -10.40
CA VAL A 301 -14.12 28.14 -9.92
C VAL A 301 -12.61 28.17 -9.77
N GLY A 302 -11.92 28.89 -10.63
CA GLY A 302 -10.50 29.21 -10.50
C GLY A 302 -10.30 30.39 -9.53
N LEU A 303 -9.40 30.27 -8.57
CA LEU A 303 -9.10 31.31 -7.59
C LEU A 303 -7.70 31.87 -7.80
N LEU A 304 -6.71 30.99 -8.01
CA LEU A 304 -5.29 31.37 -8.22
C LEU A 304 -4.74 30.72 -9.48
N SER A 305 -3.98 31.49 -10.24
CA SER A 305 -3.24 31.02 -11.41
C SER A 305 -2.11 30.04 -11.05
N THR A 306 -1.48 29.48 -12.06
CA THR A 306 -0.33 28.56 -11.96
C THR A 306 0.86 29.13 -11.20
N ASP A 307 1.01 30.46 -11.17
CA ASP A 307 2.06 31.11 -10.40
C ASP A 307 1.80 31.14 -8.86
N GLY A 308 0.61 30.70 -8.41
CA GLY A 308 0.22 30.68 -7.01
C GLY A 308 0.04 32.07 -6.39
N VAL A 309 0.04 33.14 -7.20
CA VAL A 309 -0.03 34.54 -6.76
C VAL A 309 -1.11 35.33 -7.48
N THR A 310 -1.19 35.20 -8.81
CA THR A 310 -2.15 35.94 -9.64
C THR A 310 -3.57 35.43 -9.43
N ARG A 311 -4.51 36.34 -9.09
CA ARG A 311 -5.93 36.02 -8.94
C ARG A 311 -6.62 35.92 -10.29
N ILE A 312 -7.49 34.91 -10.43
CA ILE A 312 -8.28 34.72 -11.66
C ILE A 312 -9.42 35.75 -11.79
N HIS A 313 -9.98 36.14 -10.65
CA HIS A 313 -11.10 37.10 -10.57
C HIS A 313 -10.64 38.42 -9.95
N SER A 314 -11.45 39.49 -10.14
CA SER A 314 -11.28 40.70 -9.34
C SER A 314 -11.51 40.41 -7.86
N GLN A 315 -10.92 41.22 -6.98
CA GLN A 315 -11.01 41.01 -5.53
C GLN A 315 -12.49 40.93 -5.05
N GLU A 316 -13.37 41.75 -5.60
CA GLU A 316 -14.79 41.75 -5.24
C GLU A 316 -15.52 40.48 -5.74
N GLN A 317 -15.26 40.07 -6.95
CA GLN A 317 -15.82 38.83 -7.49
C GLN A 317 -15.34 37.61 -6.69
N GLU A 318 -14.05 37.53 -6.39
CA GLU A 318 -13.50 36.40 -5.60
C GLU A 318 -14.12 36.38 -4.20
N ARG A 319 -14.29 37.53 -3.54
CA ARG A 319 -14.94 37.62 -2.23
C ARG A 319 -16.36 37.05 -2.29
N ARG A 320 -17.16 37.47 -3.27
CA ARG A 320 -18.54 36.97 -3.45
C ARG A 320 -18.57 35.46 -3.77
N LEU A 321 -17.71 34.99 -4.66
CA LEU A 321 -17.61 33.55 -4.99
C LEU A 321 -17.29 32.73 -3.73
N ARG A 322 -16.34 33.19 -2.90
CA ARG A 322 -16.00 32.53 -1.63
C ARG A 322 -17.18 32.51 -0.66
N GLU A 323 -17.94 33.61 -0.52
CA GLU A 323 -19.12 33.69 0.33
C GLU A 323 -20.20 32.69 -0.11
N ILE A 324 -20.48 32.61 -1.42
CA ILE A 324 -21.42 31.65 -2.00
C ILE A 324 -20.98 30.20 -1.74
N LEU A 325 -19.70 29.91 -1.97
CA LEU A 325 -19.13 28.58 -1.72
C LEU A 325 -19.23 28.21 -0.23
N CYS A 326 -18.85 29.10 0.68
CA CYS A 326 -18.94 28.87 2.12
C CYS A 326 -20.39 28.60 2.56
N ALA A 327 -21.35 29.39 2.07
CA ALA A 327 -22.77 29.18 2.36
C ALA A 327 -23.25 27.82 1.87
N ALA A 328 -22.91 27.43 0.64
CA ALA A 328 -23.32 26.14 0.06
C ALA A 328 -22.69 24.95 0.77
N LEU A 329 -21.40 25.04 1.16
CA LEU A 329 -20.69 23.96 1.85
C LEU A 329 -21.25 23.67 3.26
N THR A 330 -22.03 24.57 3.83
CA THR A 330 -22.58 24.48 5.21
C THR A 330 -24.11 24.51 5.31
N ASP A 331 -24.85 24.55 4.20
CA ASP A 331 -26.31 24.66 4.21
C ASP A 331 -27.06 23.33 4.46
N GLY A 332 -26.34 22.26 4.71
CA GLY A 332 -26.89 20.94 5.04
C GLY A 332 -27.16 20.01 3.83
N ARG A 333 -26.87 20.46 2.61
CA ARG A 333 -26.89 19.58 1.44
C ARG A 333 -25.84 18.47 1.56
N VAL A 334 -26.09 17.30 0.95
CA VAL A 334 -25.15 16.17 1.01
C VAL A 334 -24.00 16.40 0.04
N TRP A 335 -22.82 16.61 0.58
CA TRP A 335 -21.58 16.68 -0.18
C TRP A 335 -20.96 15.30 -0.37
N VAL A 336 -20.35 15.08 -1.50
CA VAL A 336 -19.64 13.84 -1.86
C VAL A 336 -18.26 14.23 -2.35
N GLY A 337 -17.25 13.49 -1.92
CA GLY A 337 -15.89 13.63 -2.42
C GLY A 337 -15.19 12.28 -2.55
N HIS A 338 -14.00 12.26 -3.11
CA HIS A 338 -13.17 11.05 -3.19
C HIS A 338 -11.84 11.27 -2.48
N ASN A 339 -11.67 10.71 -1.30
CA ASN A 339 -10.62 11.06 -0.33
C ASN A 339 -10.77 12.50 0.22
N ALA A 340 -11.92 13.11 -0.03
CA ALA A 340 -12.17 14.50 0.30
C ALA A 340 -12.40 14.72 1.80
N GLY A 341 -12.75 13.69 2.55
CA GLY A 341 -12.88 13.78 4.02
C GLY A 341 -11.55 13.96 4.75
N TYR A 342 -10.42 13.91 4.04
CA TYR A 342 -9.09 14.15 4.59
C TYR A 342 -8.44 15.40 3.95
N TYR A 343 -7.91 15.29 2.74
CA TYR A 343 -7.12 16.37 2.12
C TYR A 343 -7.98 17.59 1.78
N ASP A 344 -8.99 17.42 0.94
CA ASP A 344 -9.84 18.53 0.44
C ASP A 344 -10.55 19.24 1.60
N ARG A 345 -11.03 18.46 2.58
CA ARG A 345 -11.64 19.02 3.79
C ARG A 345 -10.67 19.94 4.52
N MET A 346 -9.44 19.52 4.78
CA MET A 346 -8.45 20.35 5.47
C MET A 346 -8.10 21.60 4.67
N VAL A 347 -7.99 21.50 3.36
CA VAL A 347 -7.77 22.65 2.47
C VAL A 347 -8.94 23.63 2.58
N VAL A 348 -10.18 23.14 2.47
CA VAL A 348 -11.39 23.99 2.59
C VAL A 348 -11.47 24.63 3.96
N GLU A 349 -11.24 23.89 5.03
CA GLU A 349 -11.20 24.43 6.41
C GLU A 349 -10.13 25.52 6.58
N THR A 350 -8.94 25.31 6.00
CA THR A 350 -7.84 26.26 6.12
C THR A 350 -8.03 27.50 5.25
N GLN A 351 -8.55 27.34 4.01
CA GLN A 351 -8.62 28.42 3.01
C GLN A 351 -9.96 29.14 2.98
N LEU A 352 -11.06 28.48 3.37
CA LEU A 352 -12.40 29.05 3.37
C LEU A 352 -13.00 29.20 4.78
N GLY A 353 -12.41 28.56 5.81
CA GLY A 353 -12.88 28.65 7.19
C GLY A 353 -14.15 27.85 7.50
N VAL A 354 -14.56 26.94 6.63
CA VAL A 354 -15.78 26.13 6.76
C VAL A 354 -15.51 24.64 6.59
N THR A 355 -16.31 23.80 7.25
CA THR A 355 -16.25 22.34 7.11
C THR A 355 -17.45 21.86 6.29
N PRO A 356 -17.23 21.21 5.12
CA PRO A 356 -18.33 20.63 4.33
C PRO A 356 -19.07 19.55 5.13
N THR A 357 -20.36 19.73 5.36
CA THR A 357 -21.20 18.81 6.16
C THR A 357 -22.65 18.77 5.71
N PRO A 358 -23.28 17.55 5.62
CA PRO A 358 -22.68 16.22 5.76
C PRO A 358 -21.82 15.82 4.56
N LEU A 359 -20.71 15.13 4.79
CA LEU A 359 -19.77 14.68 3.76
C LEU A 359 -19.75 13.14 3.65
N VAL A 360 -19.90 12.65 2.43
CA VAL A 360 -19.81 11.24 2.06
C VAL A 360 -18.53 11.02 1.23
N ASP A 361 -17.65 10.13 1.68
CA ASP A 361 -16.40 9.84 0.98
C ASP A 361 -16.47 8.52 0.20
N THR A 362 -16.46 8.62 -1.14
CA THR A 362 -16.55 7.46 -2.03
C THR A 362 -15.32 6.54 -1.98
N LEU A 363 -14.20 6.99 -1.42
CA LEU A 363 -13.01 6.17 -1.20
C LEU A 363 -13.32 4.96 -0.31
N PHE A 364 -14.12 5.13 0.76
CA PHE A 364 -14.52 4.03 1.63
C PHE A 364 -15.47 3.05 0.91
N HIS A 365 -16.39 3.57 0.11
CA HIS A 365 -17.25 2.70 -0.70
C HIS A 365 -16.45 1.89 -1.73
N ALA A 366 -15.44 2.50 -2.35
CA ALA A 366 -14.50 1.79 -3.23
C ALA A 366 -13.71 0.71 -2.49
N ARG A 367 -13.33 0.96 -1.21
CA ARG A 367 -12.68 -0.02 -0.36
C ARG A 367 -13.59 -1.23 -0.05
N PHE A 368 -14.86 -1.01 0.28
CA PHE A 368 -15.80 -2.12 0.49
C PHE A 368 -15.99 -2.94 -0.78
N ARG A 369 -16.07 -2.30 -1.95
CA ARG A 369 -16.18 -2.99 -3.22
C ARG A 369 -14.96 -3.85 -3.56
N SER A 370 -13.76 -3.35 -3.30
CA SER A 370 -12.51 -4.00 -3.72
C SER A 370 -11.38 -3.68 -2.72
N PRO A 371 -11.35 -4.36 -1.55
CA PRO A 371 -10.40 -4.06 -0.47
C PRO A 371 -8.93 -4.12 -0.90
N ASP A 372 -8.58 -4.99 -1.83
CA ASP A 372 -7.20 -5.29 -2.24
C ASP A 372 -6.76 -4.57 -3.53
N LEU A 373 -7.64 -3.75 -4.13
CA LEU A 373 -7.30 -2.94 -5.31
C LEU A 373 -6.96 -1.50 -4.92
N PRO A 374 -6.20 -0.76 -5.73
CA PRO A 374 -6.07 0.68 -5.57
C PRO A 374 -7.44 1.37 -5.62
N LYS A 375 -7.68 2.28 -4.67
CA LYS A 375 -8.98 2.95 -4.49
C LYS A 375 -9.02 4.34 -5.11
N GLY A 376 -7.93 4.83 -5.70
CA GLY A 376 -7.88 6.16 -6.30
C GLY A 376 -8.92 6.34 -7.40
N LEU A 377 -9.47 7.55 -7.50
CA LEU A 377 -10.56 7.93 -8.41
C LEU A 377 -10.32 7.47 -9.85
N LYS A 378 -9.10 7.64 -10.33
CA LYS A 378 -8.69 7.27 -11.68
C LYS A 378 -8.79 5.77 -11.96
N THR A 379 -8.37 4.96 -10.99
CA THR A 379 -8.51 3.49 -11.12
C THR A 379 -9.96 3.08 -11.10
N ILE A 380 -10.74 3.58 -10.15
CA ILE A 380 -12.15 3.20 -9.99
C ILE A 380 -12.99 3.77 -11.14
N GLY A 381 -12.78 5.02 -11.52
CA GLY A 381 -13.44 5.67 -12.65
C GLY A 381 -13.20 4.93 -13.97
N SER A 382 -11.95 4.52 -14.22
CA SER A 382 -11.61 3.73 -15.41
C SER A 382 -12.28 2.35 -15.46
N ILE A 383 -12.58 1.74 -14.29
CA ILE A 383 -13.27 0.45 -14.19
C ILE A 383 -14.79 0.61 -14.36
N LEU A 384 -15.37 1.64 -13.74
CA LEU A 384 -16.82 1.78 -13.63
C LEU A 384 -17.46 2.65 -14.73
N THR A 385 -16.67 3.49 -15.40
CA THR A 385 -17.15 4.39 -16.46
C THR A 385 -16.39 4.17 -17.76
N ASP A 386 -16.94 4.70 -18.84
CA ASP A 386 -16.27 4.74 -20.15
C ASP A 386 -15.48 6.04 -20.36
N VAL A 387 -15.10 6.73 -19.30
CA VAL A 387 -14.30 7.94 -19.36
C VAL A 387 -12.99 7.72 -20.11
N GLU A 388 -12.63 8.69 -20.93
CA GLU A 388 -11.33 8.78 -21.57
C GLU A 388 -10.24 9.09 -20.52
N ARG A 389 -9.00 9.01 -20.91
CA ARG A 389 -7.90 9.43 -20.02
C ARG A 389 -7.92 10.95 -19.89
N TRP A 390 -7.97 11.44 -18.66
CA TRP A 390 -8.04 12.87 -18.38
C TRP A 390 -6.87 13.43 -17.56
N GLU A 391 -5.91 12.55 -17.20
CA GLU A 391 -4.71 12.95 -16.45
C GLU A 391 -3.61 13.58 -17.31
N THR A 392 -3.78 13.55 -18.61
CA THR A 392 -2.75 14.01 -19.54
C THR A 392 -3.36 15.00 -20.51
N THR A 393 -2.54 15.99 -20.88
CA THR A 393 -2.85 16.90 -22.00
C THR A 393 -2.98 16.10 -23.31
N GLU A 394 -3.52 16.71 -24.35
CA GLU A 394 -3.54 16.14 -25.71
C GLU A 394 -2.15 15.70 -26.19
N LYS A 395 -1.09 16.35 -25.69
CA LYS A 395 0.31 15.98 -25.98
C LYS A 395 0.87 14.86 -25.09
N GLY A 396 0.04 14.19 -24.27
CA GLY A 396 0.46 13.10 -23.40
C GLY A 396 1.26 13.49 -22.17
N THR A 397 1.39 14.78 -21.85
CA THR A 397 2.05 15.28 -20.63
C THR A 397 1.08 15.14 -19.45
N LYS A 398 1.56 14.61 -18.34
CA LYS A 398 0.72 14.49 -17.13
C LYS A 398 0.33 15.87 -16.63
N ILE A 399 -0.96 16.09 -16.39
CA ILE A 399 -1.48 17.27 -15.73
C ILE A 399 -1.05 17.19 -14.25
N SER A 400 -0.24 18.15 -13.83
CA SER A 400 0.26 18.26 -12.44
C SER A 400 0.05 19.69 -11.95
N THR A 401 -0.06 19.84 -10.65
CA THR A 401 -0.36 21.10 -9.97
C THR A 401 0.63 22.24 -10.22
N GLY A 402 1.78 21.99 -10.85
CA GLY A 402 2.85 22.98 -10.98
C GLY A 402 3.16 23.51 -12.38
N SER A 403 2.55 23.00 -13.47
CA SER A 403 3.04 23.31 -14.84
C SER A 403 1.96 23.59 -15.87
N GLN A 404 0.76 24.05 -15.47
CA GLN A 404 -0.42 23.97 -16.36
C GLN A 404 -1.05 25.32 -16.67
N ASP A 405 -1.61 25.41 -17.86
CA ASP A 405 -2.65 26.37 -18.19
C ASP A 405 -3.80 26.24 -17.17
N ASP A 406 -4.24 27.34 -16.61
CA ASP A 406 -5.29 27.41 -15.61
C ASP A 406 -6.61 26.77 -16.11
N THR A 407 -6.89 26.90 -17.39
CA THR A 407 -8.06 26.28 -18.04
C THR A 407 -7.96 24.76 -18.10
N GLU A 408 -6.78 24.20 -18.37
CA GLU A 408 -6.57 22.76 -18.37
C GLU A 408 -6.71 22.17 -16.96
N LEU A 409 -6.16 22.84 -15.94
CA LEU A 409 -6.31 22.43 -14.55
C LEU A 409 -7.78 22.44 -14.11
N LEU A 410 -8.51 23.49 -14.49
CA LEU A 410 -9.92 23.62 -14.14
C LEU A 410 -10.77 22.55 -14.80
N ARG A 411 -10.52 22.25 -16.09
CA ARG A 411 -11.19 21.13 -16.79
C ARG A 411 -10.88 19.78 -16.17
N TYR A 412 -9.64 19.56 -15.79
CA TYR A 412 -9.20 18.35 -15.09
C TYR A 412 -9.98 18.18 -13.76
N ASN A 413 -10.04 19.24 -12.94
CA ASN A 413 -10.76 19.25 -11.67
C ASN A 413 -12.29 18.98 -11.88
N ILE A 414 -12.90 19.57 -12.92
CA ILE A 414 -14.29 19.29 -13.31
C ILE A 414 -14.48 17.80 -13.66
N ILE A 415 -13.57 17.19 -14.41
CA ILE A 415 -13.72 15.79 -14.79
C ILE A 415 -13.60 14.87 -13.57
N ASP A 416 -12.74 15.19 -12.62
CA ASP A 416 -12.64 14.44 -11.36
C ASP A 416 -13.97 14.46 -10.61
N THR A 417 -14.63 15.61 -10.47
CA THR A 417 -15.96 15.69 -9.84
C THR A 417 -17.04 14.94 -10.62
N VAL A 418 -17.06 15.03 -11.95
CA VAL A 418 -18.04 14.33 -12.81
C VAL A 418 -17.86 12.82 -12.76
N VAL A 419 -16.63 12.33 -12.81
CA VAL A 419 -16.34 10.89 -12.65
C VAL A 419 -16.81 10.42 -11.29
N ASN A 420 -16.52 11.18 -10.23
CA ASN A 420 -16.95 10.84 -8.88
C ASN A 420 -18.49 10.84 -8.76
N ALA A 421 -19.19 11.82 -9.35
CA ALA A 421 -20.65 11.85 -9.38
C ALA A 421 -21.23 10.57 -10.01
N ARG A 422 -20.68 10.13 -11.13
CA ARG A 422 -21.13 8.93 -11.85
C ARG A 422 -20.88 7.61 -11.09
N ILE A 423 -19.78 7.51 -10.32
CA ILE A 423 -19.45 6.29 -9.59
C ILE A 423 -20.06 6.23 -8.19
N THR A 424 -20.57 7.32 -7.67
CA THR A 424 -21.07 7.44 -6.28
C THR A 424 -22.13 6.39 -5.95
N VAL A 425 -23.24 6.32 -6.69
CA VAL A 425 -24.29 5.34 -6.39
C VAL A 425 -23.85 3.89 -6.64
N PRO A 426 -23.19 3.55 -7.78
CA PRO A 426 -22.62 2.23 -7.96
C PRO A 426 -21.69 1.77 -6.82
N LEU A 427 -20.91 2.67 -6.25
CA LEU A 427 -20.04 2.35 -5.11
C LEU A 427 -20.84 2.16 -3.81
N ILE A 428 -21.82 3.01 -3.55
CA ILE A 428 -22.73 2.88 -2.40
C ILE A 428 -23.47 1.54 -2.47
N ASP A 429 -24.00 1.17 -3.62
CA ASP A 429 -24.73 -0.10 -3.80
C ASP A 429 -23.79 -1.31 -3.62
N ALA A 430 -22.56 -1.24 -4.13
CA ALA A 430 -21.56 -2.26 -3.87
C ALA A 430 -21.20 -2.35 -2.37
N ALA A 431 -21.05 -1.22 -1.68
CA ALA A 431 -20.79 -1.19 -0.25
C ALA A 431 -21.95 -1.78 0.56
N LYS A 432 -23.23 -1.50 0.16
CA LYS A 432 -24.41 -2.14 0.76
C LYS A 432 -24.39 -3.66 0.58
N ALA A 433 -24.09 -4.14 -0.62
CA ALA A 433 -24.00 -5.57 -0.92
C ALA A 433 -22.89 -6.26 -0.07
N MET A 434 -21.80 -5.56 0.22
CA MET A 434 -20.72 -6.02 1.09
C MET A 434 -21.02 -5.88 2.60
N GLY A 435 -22.20 -5.37 2.97
CA GLY A 435 -22.64 -5.25 4.36
C GLY A 435 -22.14 -4.00 5.09
N ALA A 436 -21.58 -3.00 4.40
CA ALA A 436 -21.06 -1.79 5.03
C ALA A 436 -22.12 -1.01 5.84
N PHE A 437 -23.39 -1.12 5.47
CA PHE A 437 -24.52 -0.44 6.12
C PHE A 437 -25.34 -1.36 7.03
N ARG A 438 -24.86 -2.58 7.31
CA ARG A 438 -25.51 -3.43 8.32
C ARG A 438 -25.34 -2.79 9.69
N PRO A 439 -26.44 -2.74 10.50
CA PRO A 439 -26.31 -2.26 11.87
C PRO A 439 -25.30 -3.11 12.66
N ILE A 440 -24.43 -2.44 13.39
CA ILE A 440 -23.55 -3.09 14.38
C ILE A 440 -24.37 -3.19 15.68
N THR A 441 -24.07 -4.19 16.47
CA THR A 441 -24.67 -4.45 17.78
C THR A 441 -24.71 -3.16 18.63
N PRO A 442 -25.90 -2.72 19.08
CA PRO A 442 -26.04 -1.43 19.79
C PRO A 442 -25.15 -1.30 21.03
N GLU A 443 -24.87 -2.39 21.71
CA GLU A 443 -24.04 -2.46 22.92
C GLU A 443 -22.57 -2.09 22.65
N LEU A 444 -22.13 -2.16 21.39
CA LEU A 444 -20.78 -1.75 20.98
C LEU A 444 -20.69 -0.25 20.65
N LYS A 445 -21.80 0.48 20.66
CA LYS A 445 -21.80 1.92 20.35
C LYS A 445 -21.14 2.70 21.48
N PRO A 446 -20.03 3.44 21.25
CA PRO A 446 -19.41 4.25 22.27
C PRO A 446 -20.37 5.33 22.80
N ALA A 447 -20.27 5.66 24.08
CA ALA A 447 -21.08 6.71 24.71
C ALA A 447 -20.86 8.08 24.05
N SER A 448 -19.64 8.34 23.56
CA SER A 448 -19.26 9.53 22.81
C SER A 448 -19.94 9.65 21.45
N TRP A 449 -20.48 8.55 20.91
CA TRP A 449 -21.25 8.54 19.67
C TRP A 449 -22.71 8.94 19.93
N ALA A 450 -22.89 10.16 20.45
CA ALA A 450 -24.21 10.70 20.71
C ALA A 450 -24.88 11.15 19.40
N GLY A 451 -26.03 10.57 19.09
CA GLY A 451 -26.83 11.02 17.95
C GLY A 451 -27.63 9.92 17.26
N SER A 452 -28.48 10.33 16.34
CA SER A 452 -29.41 9.52 15.56
C SER A 452 -28.75 8.74 14.40
N ARG A 453 -27.42 8.86 14.21
CA ARG A 453 -26.73 8.15 13.13
C ARG A 453 -26.77 6.65 13.35
N PRO A 454 -27.04 5.83 12.32
CA PRO A 454 -26.93 4.40 12.42
C PRO A 454 -25.47 4.00 12.67
N TRP A 455 -25.25 3.12 13.66
CA TRP A 455 -23.94 2.56 13.93
C TRP A 455 -23.68 1.41 12.96
N ASN A 456 -22.82 1.61 11.97
CA ASN A 456 -22.44 0.64 10.95
C ASN A 456 -21.01 0.89 10.47
N LEU A 457 -20.43 -0.03 9.70
CA LEU A 457 -19.06 0.07 9.22
C LEU A 457 -18.77 1.34 8.39
N ASN A 458 -19.75 1.80 7.60
CA ASN A 458 -19.59 3.03 6.85
C ASN A 458 -19.40 4.24 7.78
N GLU A 459 -20.20 4.35 8.84
CA GLU A 459 -20.07 5.44 9.83
C GLU A 459 -18.76 5.32 10.62
N VAL A 460 -18.35 4.10 10.99
CA VAL A 460 -17.08 3.86 11.68
C VAL A 460 -15.90 4.33 10.82
N ASP A 461 -15.88 4.00 9.54
CA ASP A 461 -14.77 4.38 8.67
C ASP A 461 -14.71 5.90 8.44
N HIS A 462 -15.87 6.59 8.33
CA HIS A 462 -15.91 8.05 8.24
C HIS A 462 -15.45 8.73 9.54
N ALA A 463 -15.89 8.24 10.70
CA ALA A 463 -15.42 8.75 12.00
C ALA A 463 -13.91 8.54 12.20
N THR A 464 -13.40 7.41 11.70
CA THR A 464 -11.95 7.14 11.69
C THR A 464 -11.19 8.14 10.82
N GLN A 465 -11.76 8.56 9.69
CA GLN A 465 -11.14 9.59 8.85
C GLN A 465 -11.11 10.96 9.55
N GLU A 466 -12.18 11.31 10.26
CA GLU A 466 -12.22 12.54 11.09
C GLU A 466 -11.13 12.53 12.18
N MET A 467 -10.92 11.40 12.82
CA MET A 467 -9.81 11.18 13.75
C MET A 467 -8.45 11.35 13.07
N CYS A 468 -8.26 10.81 11.87
CA CYS A 468 -7.03 10.97 11.09
C CYS A 468 -6.74 12.45 10.79
N VAL A 469 -7.76 13.25 10.48
CA VAL A 469 -7.63 14.72 10.32
C VAL A 469 -7.18 15.36 11.62
N GLY A 470 -7.79 14.98 12.74
CA GLY A 470 -7.41 15.47 14.08
C GLY A 470 -5.94 15.19 14.39
N MET A 471 -5.50 13.94 14.22
CA MET A 471 -4.09 13.55 14.43
C MET A 471 -3.11 14.28 13.50
N HIS A 472 -3.51 14.49 12.23
CA HIS A 472 -2.67 15.27 11.30
C HIS A 472 -2.50 16.72 11.79
N LYS A 473 -3.60 17.38 12.15
CA LYS A 473 -3.56 18.75 12.66
C LYS A 473 -2.75 18.86 13.95
N SER A 474 -2.91 17.92 14.88
CA SER A 474 -2.13 17.86 16.13
C SER A 474 -0.64 17.68 15.85
N GLY A 475 -0.27 16.73 14.99
CA GLY A 475 1.11 16.35 14.75
C GLY A 475 1.82 15.84 16.02
N VAL A 476 3.04 15.36 15.88
CA VAL A 476 3.88 14.87 16.99
C VAL A 476 5.06 15.81 17.19
N TRP A 477 5.25 16.29 18.40
CA TRP A 477 6.38 17.18 18.71
C TRP A 477 7.71 16.40 18.70
N ILE A 478 8.75 17.05 18.18
CA ILE A 478 10.08 16.46 18.01
C ILE A 478 11.10 17.21 18.87
N ASP A 479 11.70 16.49 19.81
CA ASP A 479 12.85 17.01 20.58
C ASP A 479 14.06 17.18 19.64
N GLN A 480 14.27 18.42 19.19
CA GLN A 480 15.34 18.75 18.22
C GLN A 480 16.74 18.68 18.83
N GLU A 481 16.88 18.87 20.13
CA GLU A 481 18.17 18.78 20.82
C GLU A 481 18.63 17.32 20.88
N LEU A 482 17.76 16.44 21.38
CA LEU A 482 18.03 14.99 21.41
C LEU A 482 18.22 14.43 19.99
N ARG A 483 17.39 14.84 19.03
CA ARG A 483 17.51 14.45 17.63
C ARG A 483 18.89 14.81 17.06
N GLY A 484 19.33 16.06 17.28
CA GLY A 484 20.62 16.55 16.78
C GLY A 484 21.81 15.84 17.43
N SER A 485 21.72 15.55 18.72
CA SER A 485 22.71 14.77 19.46
C SER A 485 22.85 13.35 18.89
N LEU A 486 21.71 12.67 18.67
CA LEU A 486 21.72 11.33 18.10
C LEU A 486 22.18 11.32 16.63
N GLU A 487 21.81 12.31 15.85
CA GLU A 487 22.30 12.43 14.47
C GLU A 487 23.84 12.50 14.42
N CYS A 488 24.44 13.35 15.25
CA CYS A 488 25.90 13.47 15.35
C CYS A 488 26.55 12.13 15.79
N GLU A 489 25.98 11.47 16.79
CA GLU A 489 26.48 10.17 17.28
C GLU A 489 26.47 9.10 16.16
N TYR A 490 25.33 8.99 15.44
CA TYR A 490 25.21 7.99 14.35
C TYR A 490 26.05 8.36 13.13
N GLU A 491 26.27 9.63 12.81
CA GLU A 491 27.19 10.03 11.75
C GLU A 491 28.63 9.60 12.06
N ILE A 492 29.08 9.79 13.30
CA ILE A 492 30.41 9.36 13.76
C ILE A 492 30.50 7.83 13.66
N SER A 493 29.49 7.11 14.14
CA SER A 493 29.45 5.65 14.07
C SER A 493 29.51 5.14 12.62
N VAL A 494 28.72 5.71 11.73
CA VAL A 494 28.69 5.34 10.30
C VAL A 494 30.04 5.59 9.63
N LYS A 495 30.69 6.73 9.92
CA LYS A 495 32.03 7.05 9.41
C LYS A 495 33.07 6.03 9.91
N LYS A 496 33.02 5.66 11.20
CA LYS A 496 33.91 4.66 11.80
C LYS A 496 33.74 3.29 11.14
N ARG A 497 32.48 2.78 11.08
CA ARG A 497 32.17 1.47 10.46
C ARG A 497 32.55 1.43 8.98
N ARG A 498 32.33 2.51 8.26
CA ARG A 498 32.75 2.62 6.85
C ARG A 498 34.27 2.45 6.70
N LYS A 499 35.03 3.10 7.58
CA LYS A 499 36.53 3.00 7.60
C LYS A 499 36.97 1.57 7.92
N GLU A 500 36.36 0.92 8.90
CA GLU A 500 36.66 -0.45 9.31
C GLU A 500 36.33 -1.46 8.20
N LEU A 501 35.12 -1.38 7.60
CA LEU A 501 34.74 -2.25 6.49
C LEU A 501 35.63 -2.05 5.26
N LYS A 502 36.03 -0.80 4.97
CA LYS A 502 36.97 -0.50 3.89
C LYS A 502 38.36 -1.10 4.19
N ALA A 503 38.88 -0.96 5.40
CA ALA A 503 40.17 -1.52 5.81
C ALA A 503 40.15 -3.05 5.78
N TYR A 504 38.99 -3.67 6.09
CA TYR A 504 38.84 -5.12 6.10
C TYR A 504 38.98 -5.75 4.70
N VAL A 505 38.38 -5.14 3.67
CA VAL A 505 38.42 -5.63 2.29
C VAL A 505 39.64 -5.12 1.55
N GLY A 506 40.08 -3.89 1.84
CA GLY A 506 41.19 -3.21 1.16
C GLY A 506 40.74 -2.43 -0.08
N GLY A 507 41.71 -1.72 -0.71
CA GLY A 507 41.45 -0.97 -1.95
C GLY A 507 40.37 0.09 -1.86
N ASP A 508 39.63 0.29 -2.95
CA ASP A 508 38.52 1.24 -3.04
C ASP A 508 37.16 0.63 -2.73
N PHE A 509 37.07 -0.27 -1.78
CA PHE A 509 35.84 -0.91 -1.37
C PHE A 509 34.85 0.10 -0.80
N ASN A 510 33.63 0.10 -1.37
CA ASN A 510 32.50 0.91 -0.88
C ASN A 510 31.41 0.01 -0.28
N PRO A 511 31.22 -0.02 1.06
CA PRO A 511 30.17 -0.81 1.70
C PRO A 511 28.74 -0.38 1.37
N GLY A 512 28.56 0.77 0.70
CA GLY A 512 27.30 1.19 0.13
C GLY A 512 27.00 0.60 -1.26
N SER A 513 27.98 0.02 -1.95
CA SER A 513 27.83 -0.52 -3.30
C SER A 513 27.32 -1.97 -3.26
N VAL A 514 26.11 -2.18 -3.76
CA VAL A 514 25.49 -3.51 -3.87
C VAL A 514 26.33 -4.45 -4.74
N ASP A 515 26.90 -3.94 -5.84
CA ASP A 515 27.69 -4.76 -6.78
C ASP A 515 29.03 -5.18 -6.20
N GLN A 516 29.73 -4.28 -5.46
CA GLN A 516 30.98 -4.64 -4.79
C GLN A 516 30.75 -5.66 -3.67
N ILE A 517 29.66 -5.52 -2.91
CA ILE A 517 29.30 -6.50 -1.88
C ILE A 517 28.93 -7.84 -2.53
N ARG A 518 28.18 -7.84 -3.62
CA ARG A 518 27.84 -9.06 -4.35
C ARG A 518 29.09 -9.79 -4.84
N LYS A 519 30.03 -9.06 -5.43
CA LYS A 519 31.32 -9.61 -5.84
C LYS A 519 32.08 -10.23 -4.67
N LEU A 520 32.18 -9.53 -3.55
CA LEU A 520 32.85 -10.04 -2.35
C LEU A 520 32.20 -11.33 -1.83
N LEU A 521 30.87 -11.37 -1.70
CA LEU A 521 30.17 -12.51 -1.10
C LEU A 521 30.19 -13.75 -2.00
N TYR A 522 29.97 -13.56 -3.31
CA TYR A 522 29.68 -14.68 -4.20
C TYR A 522 30.82 -15.03 -5.16
N ASP A 523 31.62 -14.04 -5.58
CA ASP A 523 32.77 -14.31 -6.47
C ASP A 523 34.04 -14.59 -5.64
N GLU A 524 34.29 -13.80 -4.60
CA GLU A 524 35.51 -13.93 -3.79
C GLU A 524 35.38 -14.94 -2.64
N TRP A 525 34.27 -14.89 -1.90
CA TRP A 525 34.02 -15.82 -0.78
C TRP A 525 33.24 -17.08 -1.19
N SER A 526 32.73 -17.15 -2.42
CA SER A 526 32.02 -18.29 -2.99
C SER A 526 30.84 -18.79 -2.12
N LEU A 527 30.12 -17.87 -1.45
CA LEU A 527 29.01 -18.26 -0.60
C LEU A 527 27.83 -18.76 -1.47
N GLY A 528 27.28 -19.92 -1.10
CA GLY A 528 26.11 -20.50 -1.74
C GLY A 528 24.79 -19.94 -1.20
N ILE A 529 23.67 -20.57 -1.59
CA ILE A 529 22.35 -20.25 -1.04
C ILE A 529 22.28 -20.70 0.41
N PRO A 530 21.94 -19.82 1.37
CA PRO A 530 21.76 -20.25 2.76
C PRO A 530 20.68 -21.33 2.89
N ALA A 531 20.93 -22.34 3.72
CA ALA A 531 19.98 -23.45 3.93
C ALA A 531 18.58 -22.99 4.42
N SER A 532 18.49 -21.83 5.04
CA SER A 532 17.26 -21.21 5.53
C SER A 532 16.48 -20.46 4.45
N MET A 533 16.94 -20.45 3.19
CA MET A 533 16.33 -19.64 2.12
C MET A 533 15.99 -20.50 0.91
N SER A 534 14.87 -20.18 0.29
CA SER A 534 14.54 -20.70 -1.03
C SER A 534 15.31 -19.96 -2.14
N THR A 535 15.44 -20.60 -3.31
CA THR A 535 16.06 -19.98 -4.50
C THR A 535 15.40 -18.65 -4.87
N ASN A 536 14.09 -18.52 -4.68
CA ASN A 536 13.36 -17.30 -5.02
C ASN A 536 13.63 -16.15 -4.04
N GLU A 537 13.87 -16.45 -2.78
CA GLU A 537 14.24 -15.45 -1.76
C GLU A 537 15.70 -14.99 -1.89
N PHE A 538 16.56 -15.89 -2.32
CA PHE A 538 18.01 -15.62 -2.48
C PHE A 538 18.30 -14.74 -3.69
N TYR A 539 17.67 -15.01 -4.84
CA TYR A 539 17.88 -14.22 -6.04
C TYR A 539 16.92 -13.03 -6.14
N THR A 540 17.45 -11.89 -6.55
CA THR A 540 16.65 -10.71 -6.88
C THR A 540 15.75 -10.98 -8.08
N GLU A 541 14.75 -10.14 -8.32
CA GLU A 541 13.90 -10.18 -9.52
C GLU A 541 14.71 -10.17 -10.83
N THR A 542 15.91 -9.60 -10.80
CA THR A 542 16.84 -9.57 -11.94
C THR A 542 17.71 -10.81 -12.05
N GLY A 543 17.52 -11.82 -11.17
CA GLY A 543 18.26 -13.08 -11.17
C GLY A 543 19.69 -12.99 -10.60
N ALA A 544 20.08 -11.86 -10.01
CA ALA A 544 21.37 -11.73 -9.35
C ALA A 544 21.26 -12.19 -7.88
N PRO A 545 22.34 -12.76 -7.29
CA PRO A 545 22.36 -13.09 -5.87
C PRO A 545 22.05 -11.87 -5.00
N GLY A 546 21.17 -12.04 -4.02
CA GLY A 546 20.75 -10.98 -3.12
C GLY A 546 21.87 -10.57 -2.15
N THR A 547 21.88 -9.30 -1.76
CA THR A 547 22.74 -8.77 -0.69
C THR A 547 21.94 -8.03 0.37
N GLY A 548 20.63 -8.25 0.39
CA GLY A 548 19.69 -7.66 1.35
C GLY A 548 19.87 -8.21 2.75
N ASP A 549 19.25 -7.55 3.74
CA ASP A 549 19.37 -7.94 5.15
C ASP A 549 18.93 -9.39 5.41
N ALA A 550 17.87 -9.85 4.77
CA ALA A 550 17.40 -11.24 4.90
C ALA A 550 18.47 -12.26 4.45
N VAL A 551 19.11 -12.00 3.31
CA VAL A 551 20.16 -12.89 2.77
C VAL A 551 21.38 -12.91 3.69
N ILE A 552 21.81 -11.74 4.17
CA ILE A 552 22.95 -11.64 5.11
C ILE A 552 22.63 -12.38 6.42
N ARG A 553 21.42 -12.25 6.95
CA ARG A 553 20.97 -13.04 8.12
C ARG A 553 20.97 -14.53 7.85
N GLY A 554 20.54 -14.96 6.67
CA GLY A 554 20.59 -16.36 6.25
C GLY A 554 22.03 -16.90 6.28
N HIS A 555 23.00 -16.15 5.76
CA HIS A 555 24.42 -16.53 5.85
C HIS A 555 24.94 -16.59 7.30
N LEU A 556 24.59 -15.58 8.12
CA LEU A 556 24.99 -15.57 9.54
C LEU A 556 24.41 -16.76 10.32
N ALA A 557 23.19 -17.20 9.97
CA ALA A 557 22.53 -18.34 10.59
C ALA A 557 23.05 -19.71 10.09
N SER A 558 23.75 -19.76 8.96
CA SER A 558 24.20 -21.02 8.34
C SER A 558 25.30 -21.76 9.12
N GLY A 559 26.02 -21.04 9.98
CA GLY A 559 27.18 -21.60 10.71
C GLY A 559 28.40 -21.99 9.82
N GLN A 560 28.35 -21.58 8.54
CA GLN A 560 29.37 -21.94 7.54
C GLN A 560 30.42 -20.83 7.32
N LEU A 561 30.26 -19.71 8.01
CA LEU A 561 31.16 -18.57 7.88
C LEU A 561 32.43 -18.73 8.76
N THR A 562 33.56 -18.23 8.29
CA THR A 562 34.71 -17.99 9.15
C THR A 562 34.42 -16.84 10.11
N GLU A 563 35.06 -16.78 11.26
CA GLU A 563 34.91 -15.70 12.24
C GLU A 563 35.08 -14.31 11.60
N ARG A 564 36.03 -14.23 10.67
CA ARG A 564 36.35 -13.00 9.93
C ARG A 564 35.17 -12.59 9.02
N GLN A 565 34.55 -13.52 8.29
CA GLN A 565 33.34 -13.26 7.45
C GLN A 565 32.12 -12.91 8.29
N GLU A 566 31.93 -13.61 9.40
CA GLU A 566 30.83 -13.34 10.33
C GLU A 566 30.96 -11.94 10.93
N TYR A 567 32.14 -11.52 11.39
CA TYR A 567 32.38 -10.14 11.84
C TYR A 567 32.05 -9.12 10.77
N PHE A 568 32.55 -9.30 9.54
CA PHE A 568 32.27 -8.38 8.44
C PHE A 568 30.77 -8.23 8.14
N LEU A 569 30.04 -9.34 8.08
CA LEU A 569 28.61 -9.31 7.79
C LEU A 569 27.80 -8.64 8.91
N LYS A 570 28.17 -8.85 10.16
CA LYS A 570 27.58 -8.14 11.31
C LYS A 570 27.83 -6.64 11.22
N GLU A 571 29.05 -6.21 10.97
CA GLU A 571 29.39 -4.79 10.82
C GLU A 571 28.74 -4.15 9.59
N LEU A 572 28.63 -4.85 8.46
CA LEU A 572 27.93 -4.39 7.28
C LEU A 572 26.43 -4.16 7.53
N ARG A 573 25.78 -5.04 8.30
CA ARG A 573 24.39 -4.88 8.71
C ARG A 573 24.19 -3.65 9.60
N LEU A 574 25.05 -3.47 10.60
CA LEU A 574 25.01 -2.29 11.47
C LEU A 574 25.23 -1.01 10.69
N TYR A 575 26.26 -0.97 9.81
CA TYR A 575 26.51 0.17 8.92
C TYR A 575 25.29 0.55 8.08
N ARG A 576 24.66 -0.44 7.44
CA ARG A 576 23.46 -0.22 6.60
C ARG A 576 22.26 0.23 7.43
N ARG A 577 22.06 -0.35 8.61
CA ARG A 577 20.98 0.02 9.52
C ARG A 577 21.14 1.48 9.98
N GLU A 578 22.30 1.85 10.45
CA GLU A 578 22.58 3.20 10.94
C GLU A 578 22.47 4.23 9.82
N ARG A 579 23.10 3.98 8.69
CA ARG A 579 23.12 4.91 7.56
C ARG A 579 21.75 5.07 6.89
N ASN A 580 21.09 3.96 6.54
CA ASN A 580 19.91 4.01 5.67
C ASN A 580 18.63 4.13 6.48
N LYS A 581 18.50 3.36 7.59
CA LYS A 581 17.27 3.37 8.38
C LYS A 581 17.28 4.46 9.45
N ILE A 582 18.35 4.60 10.24
CA ILE A 582 18.36 5.55 11.34
C ILE A 582 18.60 6.96 10.82
N LEU A 583 19.73 7.21 10.17
CA LEU A 583 20.01 8.54 9.62
C LEU A 583 19.07 8.89 8.46
N GLY A 584 18.98 8.02 7.45
CA GLY A 584 18.29 8.33 6.20
C GLY A 584 16.77 8.40 6.30
N THR A 585 16.12 7.59 7.15
CA THR A 585 14.64 7.55 7.24
C THR A 585 14.06 8.16 8.51
N VAL A 586 14.88 8.43 9.54
CA VAL A 586 14.40 8.99 10.80
C VAL A 586 15.06 10.34 11.07
N LEU A 587 16.36 10.38 11.37
CA LEU A 587 17.00 11.57 11.95
C LEU A 587 17.10 12.75 10.96
N VAL A 588 17.45 12.51 9.70
CA VAL A 588 17.54 13.56 8.67
C VAL A 588 16.15 14.09 8.30
N PRO A 589 15.12 13.25 8.02
CA PRO A 589 13.78 13.76 7.75
C PRO A 589 13.16 14.53 8.93
N LEU A 590 13.54 14.24 10.17
CA LEU A 590 13.06 14.95 11.35
C LEU A 590 13.81 16.27 11.66
N ARG A 591 14.60 16.79 10.73
CA ARG A 591 15.10 18.17 10.77
C ARG A 591 13.96 19.16 10.57
N ARG A 592 14.12 20.38 11.10
CA ARG A 592 13.19 21.47 10.79
C ARG A 592 13.28 21.89 9.33
N ARG A 593 12.16 22.21 8.71
CA ARG A 593 12.08 22.63 7.29
C ARG A 593 12.94 23.85 6.98
N TYR A 594 13.01 24.83 7.87
CA TYR A 594 13.84 26.01 7.66
C TYR A 594 15.35 25.74 7.73
N ILE A 595 15.77 24.60 8.32
CA ILE A 595 17.18 24.17 8.37
C ILE A 595 17.54 23.33 7.15
N ASP A 596 16.63 22.47 6.71
CA ASP A 596 16.80 21.59 5.55
C ASP A 596 15.51 21.58 4.73
N PRO A 597 15.31 22.61 3.84
CA PRO A 597 14.07 22.75 3.06
C PRO A 597 13.75 21.56 2.16
N ASP A 598 14.79 20.84 1.69
CA ASP A 598 14.61 19.71 0.77
C ASP A 598 14.22 18.41 1.49
N LYS A 599 14.61 18.25 2.75
CA LYS A 599 14.49 16.95 3.46
C LYS A 599 13.81 17.05 4.82
N GLY A 600 13.78 18.23 5.44
CA GLY A 600 13.18 18.42 6.75
C GLY A 600 11.66 18.35 6.67
N LEU A 601 11.05 17.61 7.62
CA LEU A 601 9.60 17.44 7.71
C LEU A 601 8.99 18.13 8.94
N VAL A 602 9.82 18.63 9.86
CA VAL A 602 9.32 19.28 11.08
C VAL A 602 8.97 20.74 10.79
N HIS A 603 7.73 21.11 11.07
CA HIS A 603 7.19 22.44 10.88
C HIS A 603 7.74 23.43 11.92
N ASP A 604 7.41 24.71 11.77
CA ASP A 604 7.92 25.79 12.64
C ASP A 604 7.45 25.66 14.10
N ASP A 605 6.29 25.05 14.32
CA ASP A 605 5.76 24.72 15.65
C ASP A 605 6.50 23.54 16.34
N GLY A 606 7.50 22.98 15.72
CA GLY A 606 8.28 21.86 16.24
C GLY A 606 7.64 20.48 16.04
N ARG A 607 6.54 20.40 15.31
CA ARG A 607 5.80 19.16 15.12
C ARG A 607 6.01 18.55 13.71
N VAL A 608 6.03 17.24 13.65
CA VAL A 608 5.94 16.49 12.39
C VAL A 608 4.51 16.02 12.18
N ARG A 609 4.02 16.21 10.95
CA ARG A 609 2.67 15.80 10.55
C ARG A 609 2.76 14.64 9.58
N SER A 610 2.08 13.56 9.91
CA SER A 610 2.00 12.37 9.06
C SER A 610 0.64 12.31 8.38
N THR A 611 0.60 11.85 7.15
CA THR A 611 -0.66 11.47 6.52
C THR A 611 -1.14 10.15 7.13
N TRP A 612 -2.27 10.17 7.80
CA TRP A 612 -2.92 9.00 8.37
C TRP A 612 -3.99 8.47 7.42
N ASN A 613 -3.95 7.18 7.14
CA ASN A 613 -4.83 6.56 6.15
C ASN A 613 -5.70 5.48 6.79
N ALA A 614 -7.01 5.72 6.80
CA ALA A 614 -8.02 4.77 7.31
C ALA A 614 -8.42 3.69 6.28
N HIS A 615 -7.99 3.82 5.03
CA HIS A 615 -8.53 3.07 3.89
C HIS A 615 -7.53 2.11 3.22
N VAL A 616 -6.24 2.20 3.52
CA VAL A 616 -5.19 1.49 2.75
C VAL A 616 -5.17 0.00 3.04
N THR A 617 -5.29 -0.40 4.30
CA THR A 617 -5.20 -1.82 4.68
C THR A 617 -6.53 -2.56 4.51
N SER A 618 -6.50 -3.80 4.01
CA SER A 618 -7.71 -4.62 3.84
C SER A 618 -8.36 -5.00 5.19
N VAL A 619 -7.55 -5.15 6.23
CA VAL A 619 -7.99 -5.52 7.58
C VAL A 619 -8.55 -4.35 8.41
N GLY A 620 -8.46 -3.11 7.93
CA GLY A 620 -8.98 -1.94 8.66
C GLY A 620 -7.99 -1.22 9.55
N ARG A 621 -6.77 -1.70 9.73
CA ARG A 621 -5.72 -1.01 10.47
C ARG A 621 -5.38 0.32 9.80
N LEU A 622 -5.04 1.34 10.59
CA LEU A 622 -4.46 2.56 10.07
C LEU A 622 -3.10 2.30 9.43
N SER A 623 -2.75 3.15 8.50
CA SER A 623 -1.37 3.27 8.02
C SER A 623 -0.96 4.73 8.01
N SER A 624 0.34 5.00 8.15
CA SER A 624 0.87 6.37 8.11
C SER A 624 1.96 6.52 7.05
N SER A 625 2.08 7.73 6.49
CA SER A 625 3.06 8.04 5.45
C SER A 625 3.46 9.51 5.51
N GLY A 626 4.63 9.84 4.98
CA GLY A 626 5.15 11.18 4.87
C GLY A 626 5.37 11.99 6.17
N PRO A 627 6.03 11.44 7.21
CA PRO A 627 6.73 10.17 7.39
C PRO A 627 5.85 9.03 7.94
N ASN A 628 6.30 7.76 7.80
CA ASN A 628 5.62 6.65 8.45
C ASN A 628 5.97 6.56 9.93
N LEU A 629 5.11 7.11 10.79
CA LEU A 629 5.29 7.14 12.24
C LEU A 629 5.01 5.79 12.92
N GLN A 630 4.31 4.86 12.29
CA GLN A 630 4.04 3.52 12.81
C GLN A 630 5.25 2.57 12.69
N ASN A 631 6.26 2.93 11.89
CA ASN A 631 7.49 2.16 11.72
C ASN A 631 8.66 2.65 12.56
N ILE A 632 8.44 3.53 13.54
CA ILE A 632 9.46 3.95 14.50
C ILE A 632 9.74 2.75 15.41
N GLY A 633 10.93 2.17 15.26
CA GLY A 633 11.24 0.83 15.75
C GLY A 633 11.01 0.61 17.24
N ASN A 634 10.22 -0.42 17.54
CA ASN A 634 10.04 -0.99 18.88
C ASN A 634 11.16 -1.96 19.28
N ARG A 635 12.15 -2.20 18.42
CA ARG A 635 13.22 -3.15 18.72
C ARG A 635 14.10 -2.54 19.80
N LYS A 636 14.33 -3.31 20.84
CA LYS A 636 15.27 -2.99 21.92
C LYS A 636 16.61 -2.54 21.30
N GLY A 637 17.25 -1.52 21.88
CA GLY A 637 18.35 -0.79 21.25
C GLY A 637 17.95 0.39 20.36
N GLN A 638 16.69 0.55 19.98
CA GLN A 638 16.18 1.73 19.26
C GLN A 638 15.29 2.62 20.16
N GLY A 639 15.13 2.29 21.43
CA GLY A 639 14.34 3.08 22.39
C GLY A 639 14.73 4.55 22.44
N ARG A 640 16.02 4.88 22.28
CA ARG A 640 16.50 6.27 22.20
C ARG A 640 15.92 7.03 20.99
N LEU A 641 15.57 6.37 19.91
CA LEU A 641 14.92 7.00 18.75
C LEU A 641 13.45 7.31 19.06
N LYS A 642 12.76 6.49 19.85
CA LYS A 642 11.42 6.78 20.29
C LYS A 642 11.34 7.99 21.24
N SER A 643 12.39 8.25 22.04
CA SER A 643 12.45 9.40 22.92
C SER A 643 12.45 10.76 22.21
N ILE A 644 12.80 10.79 20.91
CA ILE A 644 12.75 12.00 20.09
C ILE A 644 11.29 12.49 19.91
N PHE A 645 10.34 11.56 19.89
CA PHE A 645 8.92 11.84 19.76
C PHE A 645 8.36 12.07 21.15
N ALA A 646 8.22 13.32 21.53
CA ALA A 646 7.97 13.72 22.89
C ALA A 646 6.82 14.73 23.01
N ALA A 647 6.43 15.05 24.23
CA ALA A 647 5.55 16.18 24.51
C ALA A 647 6.36 17.48 24.62
N PRO A 648 5.88 18.61 24.09
CA PRO A 648 6.52 19.91 24.32
C PRO A 648 6.49 20.30 25.80
N PRO A 649 7.28 21.30 26.21
CA PRO A 649 7.22 21.86 27.58
C PRO A 649 5.80 22.24 28.00
N GLY A 650 5.42 21.94 29.22
CA GLY A 650 4.06 22.17 29.78
C GLY A 650 3.03 21.10 29.37
N ARG A 651 3.46 20.03 28.73
CA ARG A 651 2.59 18.93 28.27
C ARG A 651 3.18 17.57 28.62
N ILE A 652 2.34 16.54 28.58
CA ILE A 652 2.71 15.14 28.89
C ILE A 652 1.97 14.20 27.95
N LEU A 653 2.50 13.00 27.74
CA LEU A 653 1.85 11.92 27.02
C LEU A 653 1.23 10.91 27.98
N VAL A 654 0.06 10.43 27.60
CA VAL A 654 -0.57 9.25 28.19
C VAL A 654 -0.74 8.23 27.08
N GLY A 655 -0.16 7.06 27.21
CA GLY A 655 -0.25 5.99 26.21
C GLY A 655 -0.80 4.70 26.80
N ALA A 656 -1.45 3.91 25.97
CA ALA A 656 -1.91 2.58 26.35
C ALA A 656 -1.74 1.58 25.19
N ASP A 657 -1.51 0.32 25.57
CA ASP A 657 -1.32 -0.81 24.64
C ASP A 657 -2.26 -1.96 25.02
N LEU A 658 -2.91 -2.57 24.03
CA LEU A 658 -3.81 -3.71 24.29
C LEU A 658 -3.03 -4.96 24.69
N ASP A 659 -3.42 -5.55 25.81
CA ASP A 659 -2.82 -6.77 26.30
C ASP A 659 -3.10 -7.96 25.40
N GLN A 660 -2.09 -8.44 24.66
CA GLN A 660 -2.14 -9.68 23.92
C GLN A 660 -3.37 -9.81 23.00
N ALA A 661 -3.77 -8.73 22.34
CA ALA A 661 -5.02 -8.60 21.58
C ALA A 661 -5.30 -9.80 20.67
N HIS A 662 -4.33 -10.22 19.85
CA HIS A 662 -4.52 -11.36 18.94
C HIS A 662 -4.86 -12.67 19.66
N LEU A 663 -4.25 -12.93 20.83
CA LEU A 663 -4.54 -14.17 21.59
C LEU A 663 -5.90 -14.11 22.25
N ARG A 664 -6.32 -12.94 22.77
CA ARG A 664 -7.67 -12.74 23.33
C ARG A 664 -8.72 -12.89 22.23
N VAL A 665 -8.51 -12.27 21.07
CA VAL A 665 -9.39 -12.44 19.91
C VAL A 665 -9.49 -13.91 19.50
N THR A 666 -8.37 -14.61 19.34
CA THR A 666 -8.39 -16.03 18.94
C THR A 666 -9.02 -16.93 19.99
N ALA A 667 -8.78 -16.67 21.29
CA ALA A 667 -9.38 -17.42 22.38
C ALA A 667 -10.91 -17.36 22.30
N CYS A 668 -11.48 -16.16 22.11
CA CYS A 668 -12.94 -15.97 22.04
C CYS A 668 -13.52 -16.44 20.71
N TYR A 669 -12.90 -16.08 19.60
CA TYR A 669 -13.44 -16.37 18.26
C TYR A 669 -13.41 -17.86 17.92
N TRP A 670 -12.32 -18.56 18.26
CA TRP A 670 -12.15 -19.98 17.99
C TRP A 670 -12.44 -20.86 19.17
N LYS A 671 -12.87 -20.29 20.31
CA LYS A 671 -13.21 -21.02 21.52
C LYS A 671 -12.09 -21.98 21.94
N ILE A 672 -10.86 -21.46 22.07
CA ILE A 672 -9.71 -22.25 22.52
C ILE A 672 -9.74 -22.39 24.04
N PRO A 673 -10.16 -23.54 24.60
CA PRO A 673 -10.50 -23.66 26.03
C PRO A 673 -9.33 -23.31 26.94
N ARG A 674 -8.12 -23.74 26.53
CA ARG A 674 -6.91 -23.52 27.33
C ARG A 674 -6.50 -22.05 27.38
N LEU A 675 -6.72 -21.29 26.32
CA LEU A 675 -6.49 -19.84 26.33
C LEU A 675 -7.57 -19.11 27.13
N LEU A 676 -8.84 -19.51 27.01
CA LEU A 676 -9.93 -18.96 27.80
C LEU A 676 -9.68 -19.17 29.30
N GLU A 677 -9.30 -20.37 29.73
CA GLU A 677 -8.91 -20.67 31.11
C GLU A 677 -7.70 -19.82 31.54
N CYS A 678 -6.69 -19.69 30.67
CA CYS A 678 -5.48 -18.91 30.95
C CYS A 678 -5.83 -17.47 31.27
N PHE A 679 -6.65 -16.81 30.44
CA PHE A 679 -7.08 -15.43 30.67
C PHE A 679 -8.04 -15.30 31.88
N ALA A 680 -8.94 -16.25 32.09
CA ALA A 680 -9.84 -16.25 33.28
C ALA A 680 -9.08 -16.39 34.58
N THR A 681 -7.93 -17.08 34.62
CA THR A 681 -7.11 -17.31 35.81
C THR A 681 -5.91 -16.35 35.93
N GLY A 682 -5.76 -15.37 35.05
CA GLY A 682 -4.67 -14.38 35.04
C GLY A 682 -3.29 -14.93 34.67
N LYS A 683 -3.20 -16.14 34.11
CA LYS A 683 -1.94 -16.73 33.68
C LYS A 683 -1.43 -16.10 32.39
N ASP A 684 -0.10 -15.99 32.24
CA ASP A 684 0.50 -15.58 30.99
C ASP A 684 0.54 -16.73 29.98
N PRO A 685 -0.13 -16.63 28.81
CA PRO A 685 -0.21 -17.71 27.83
C PRO A 685 1.16 -18.10 27.24
N HIS A 686 2.13 -17.19 27.24
CA HIS A 686 3.49 -17.48 26.77
C HIS A 686 4.30 -18.25 27.83
N ASN A 687 4.11 -17.93 29.11
CA ASN A 687 4.68 -18.73 30.20
C ASN A 687 4.10 -20.14 30.19
N LEU A 688 2.79 -20.25 30.02
CA LEU A 688 2.13 -21.55 29.93
C LEU A 688 2.71 -22.41 28.81
N LEU A 689 2.90 -21.83 27.61
CA LEU A 689 3.50 -22.55 26.50
C LEU A 689 4.98 -22.86 26.74
N ALA A 690 5.75 -21.94 27.32
CA ALA A 690 7.15 -22.18 27.66
C ALA A 690 7.29 -23.33 28.65
N PHE A 691 6.41 -23.40 29.66
CA PHE A 691 6.37 -24.51 30.59
C PHE A 691 5.98 -25.83 29.89
N ASP A 692 5.03 -25.82 28.98
CA ASP A 692 4.65 -27.02 28.22
C ASP A 692 5.82 -27.57 27.40
N ILE A 693 6.60 -26.70 26.77
CA ILE A 693 7.68 -27.08 25.85
C ILE A 693 8.95 -27.49 26.64
N PHE A 694 9.39 -26.63 27.55
CA PHE A 694 10.68 -26.79 28.27
C PHE A 694 10.55 -27.47 29.64
N GLY A 695 9.35 -27.51 30.22
CA GLY A 695 9.09 -28.20 31.50
C GLY A 695 9.93 -27.66 32.65
N ASN A 696 10.69 -28.57 33.29
CA ASN A 696 11.49 -28.24 34.47
C ASN A 696 12.63 -27.28 34.14
N ASP A 697 13.15 -27.24 32.91
CA ASP A 697 14.20 -26.29 32.51
C ASP A 697 13.67 -24.86 32.60
N PHE A 698 12.45 -24.59 32.12
CA PHE A 698 11.80 -23.31 32.29
C PHE A 698 11.51 -22.99 33.78
N LYS A 699 11.06 -23.99 34.56
CA LYS A 699 10.80 -23.82 35.99
C LYS A 699 12.05 -23.49 36.77
N ASN A 700 13.19 -24.11 36.44
CA ASN A 700 14.46 -23.96 37.15
C ASN A 700 15.33 -22.81 36.62
N ALA A 701 14.92 -22.18 35.48
CA ALA A 701 15.70 -21.11 34.86
C ALA A 701 15.88 -19.92 35.81
N SER A 702 17.04 -19.28 35.72
CA SER A 702 17.35 -18.06 36.50
C SER A 702 16.49 -16.89 36.08
N GLY A 703 16.30 -15.90 36.95
CA GLY A 703 15.62 -14.62 36.63
C GLY A 703 14.15 -14.53 37.02
N TRP A 704 13.60 -15.48 37.77
CA TRP A 704 12.23 -15.42 38.28
C TRP A 704 12.01 -14.42 39.44
N GLY A 705 13.03 -13.95 40.07
CA GLY A 705 12.94 -13.06 41.24
C GLY A 705 12.71 -13.82 42.58
N PRO A 706 12.57 -13.09 43.69
CA PRO A 706 12.57 -13.69 45.07
C PRO A 706 11.39 -14.62 45.36
N ASP A 707 10.24 -14.42 44.66
CA ASP A 707 9.03 -15.23 44.94
C ASP A 707 9.02 -16.55 44.15
N GLY A 708 10.04 -16.85 43.36
CA GLY A 708 10.17 -18.08 42.62
C GLY A 708 9.29 -18.19 41.36
N PHE A 709 9.13 -19.43 40.89
CA PHE A 709 8.42 -19.74 39.65
C PHE A 709 6.92 -19.37 39.70
N SER A 710 6.46 -18.65 38.68
CA SER A 710 5.04 -18.28 38.52
C SER A 710 4.64 -18.30 37.04
N LEU A 711 3.41 -18.73 36.75
CA LEU A 711 2.81 -18.61 35.42
C LEU A 711 2.04 -17.28 35.22
N ASP A 712 1.83 -16.50 36.26
CA ASP A 712 0.96 -15.31 36.26
C ASP A 712 1.72 -14.03 35.88
N ARG A 713 3.03 -14.02 36.03
CA ARG A 713 3.87 -12.83 35.80
C ARG A 713 5.02 -13.09 34.84
N LYS A 714 5.47 -12.06 34.16
CA LYS A 714 6.60 -12.12 33.23
C LYS A 714 7.90 -12.36 34.01
N PRO A 715 8.81 -13.25 33.54
CA PRO A 715 10.13 -13.42 34.14
C PRO A 715 10.93 -12.10 34.11
N GLY A 716 11.61 -11.77 35.21
CA GLY A 716 12.37 -10.52 35.34
C GLY A 716 13.61 -10.44 34.45
N GLY A 717 14.15 -11.57 33.96
CA GLY A 717 15.33 -11.62 33.10
C GLY A 717 15.89 -13.05 32.93
N GLY A 718 17.10 -13.16 32.38
CA GLY A 718 17.83 -14.40 32.21
C GLY A 718 17.20 -15.38 31.22
N GLU A 719 17.49 -16.66 31.45
CA GLU A 719 17.13 -17.76 30.55
C GLU A 719 15.61 -17.98 30.49
N ALA A 720 14.89 -17.85 31.61
CA ALA A 720 13.44 -17.97 31.63
C ALA A 720 12.76 -16.93 30.75
N LYS A 721 13.25 -15.67 30.76
CA LYS A 721 12.76 -14.62 29.85
C LYS A 721 13.03 -14.98 28.40
N ALA A 722 14.24 -15.48 28.08
CA ALA A 722 14.58 -15.89 26.73
C ALA A 722 13.66 -17.02 26.22
N MET A 723 13.41 -18.04 27.05
CA MET A 723 12.48 -19.14 26.75
C MET A 723 11.06 -18.63 26.50
N ARG A 724 10.56 -17.71 27.33
CA ARG A 724 9.26 -17.10 27.16
C ARG A 724 9.17 -16.30 25.85
N ASP A 725 10.16 -15.47 25.56
CA ASP A 725 10.17 -14.61 24.37
C ASP A 725 10.27 -15.44 23.07
N VAL A 726 11.00 -16.55 23.08
CA VAL A 726 11.01 -17.53 21.99
C VAL A 726 9.63 -18.15 21.82
N MET A 727 8.96 -18.55 22.88
CA MET A 727 7.63 -19.15 22.82
C MET A 727 6.56 -18.11 22.43
N LYS A 728 6.73 -16.84 22.77
CA LYS A 728 5.91 -15.74 22.24
C LYS A 728 6.01 -15.70 20.72
N THR A 729 7.22 -15.65 20.17
CA THR A 729 7.46 -15.64 18.72
C THR A 729 6.94 -16.90 18.03
N PHE A 730 7.19 -18.07 18.62
CA PHE A 730 6.68 -19.35 18.15
C PHE A 730 5.15 -19.37 18.08
N ARG A 731 4.47 -18.96 19.15
CA ARG A 731 3.00 -18.95 19.21
C ARG A 731 2.37 -18.05 18.16
N TYR A 732 2.88 -16.81 18.01
CA TYR A 732 2.37 -15.89 17.00
C TYR A 732 2.56 -16.42 15.58
N ALA A 733 3.70 -17.02 15.26
CA ALA A 733 3.89 -17.64 13.95
C ALA A 733 2.94 -18.84 13.75
N SER A 734 2.74 -19.65 14.81
CA SER A 734 1.92 -20.86 14.75
C SER A 734 0.43 -20.58 14.60
N ILE A 735 -0.13 -19.59 15.32
CA ILE A 735 -1.58 -19.26 15.23
C ILE A 735 -1.94 -18.79 13.81
N TYR A 736 -1.00 -18.19 13.09
CA TYR A 736 -1.17 -17.75 11.69
C TYR A 736 -0.86 -18.84 10.66
N TRP A 737 -0.85 -20.10 11.12
CA TRP A 737 -0.64 -21.27 10.28
C TRP A 737 0.71 -21.30 9.54
N ALA A 738 1.75 -20.79 10.15
CA ALA A 738 3.11 -21.01 9.63
C ALA A 738 3.50 -22.49 9.82
N ASP A 739 4.15 -23.05 8.80
CA ASP A 739 4.73 -24.39 8.93
C ASP A 739 6.00 -24.38 9.81
N PRO A 740 6.41 -25.54 10.37
CA PRO A 740 7.55 -25.62 11.27
C PRO A 740 8.87 -25.10 10.70
N MET A 741 9.08 -25.15 9.38
CA MET A 741 10.28 -24.60 8.73
C MET A 741 10.23 -23.07 8.72
N THR A 742 9.11 -22.49 8.38
CA THR A 742 8.88 -21.03 8.47
C THR A 742 9.04 -20.53 9.90
N ILE A 743 8.50 -21.26 10.90
CA ILE A 743 8.66 -20.92 12.31
C ILE A 743 10.16 -20.95 12.69
N TRP A 744 10.89 -21.99 12.29
CA TRP A 744 12.32 -22.08 12.51
C TRP A 744 13.09 -20.91 11.91
N GLN A 745 12.77 -20.53 10.68
CA GLN A 745 13.36 -19.36 10.01
C GLN A 745 13.11 -18.06 10.79
N VAL A 746 11.88 -17.87 11.29
CA VAL A 746 11.53 -16.70 12.11
C VAL A 746 12.33 -16.70 13.41
N LEU A 747 12.39 -17.81 14.12
CA LEU A 747 13.13 -17.93 15.39
C LEU A 747 14.62 -17.69 15.21
N THR A 748 15.23 -18.25 14.15
CA THR A 748 16.67 -18.08 13.87
C THR A 748 17.00 -16.68 13.35
N SER A 749 16.04 -15.95 12.77
CA SER A 749 16.23 -14.59 12.26
C SER A 749 15.89 -13.50 13.29
N THR A 750 15.32 -13.84 14.43
CA THR A 750 14.98 -12.89 15.50
C THR A 750 16.26 -12.51 16.25
N GLU A 751 16.56 -11.21 16.31
CA GLU A 751 17.73 -10.68 17.02
C GLU A 751 17.41 -10.43 18.49
N THR A 752 18.41 -10.61 19.35
CA THR A 752 18.36 -10.14 20.73
C THR A 752 18.49 -8.62 20.78
N ASP A 753 18.20 -8.03 21.94
CA ASP A 753 18.17 -6.58 22.16
C ASP A 753 19.46 -5.83 21.81
N ASP A 754 20.60 -6.49 21.95
CA ASP A 754 21.92 -5.95 21.63
C ASP A 754 22.34 -6.16 20.16
N GLY A 755 21.42 -6.68 19.32
CA GLY A 755 21.67 -6.96 17.91
C GLY A 755 22.48 -8.22 17.65
N LYS A 756 22.71 -9.04 18.69
CA LYS A 756 23.32 -10.36 18.57
C LYS A 756 22.30 -11.39 18.07
N MET A 757 22.78 -12.53 17.60
CA MET A 757 21.95 -13.64 17.15
C MET A 757 21.09 -14.22 18.30
N PRO A 758 20.01 -14.96 18.01
CA PRO A 758 19.08 -15.40 19.03
C PRO A 758 19.74 -16.09 20.21
N TYR A 759 19.26 -15.77 21.40
CA TYR A 759 19.77 -16.30 22.67
C TYR A 759 19.70 -17.83 22.72
N LEU A 760 18.68 -18.43 22.11
CA LEU A 760 18.47 -19.87 21.99
C LEU A 760 18.54 -20.27 20.51
N LYS A 761 19.41 -21.24 20.19
CA LYS A 761 19.50 -21.82 18.86
C LYS A 761 18.76 -23.15 18.84
N PHE A 762 17.93 -23.36 17.83
CA PHE A 762 17.18 -24.58 17.61
C PHE A 762 17.45 -25.18 16.24
N GLU A 763 17.41 -26.51 16.18
CA GLU A 763 17.40 -27.24 14.93
C GLU A 763 15.98 -27.31 14.36
N PRO A 764 15.80 -27.43 13.04
CA PRO A 764 14.46 -27.56 12.43
C PRO A 764 13.61 -28.70 13.02
N ARG A 765 14.24 -29.81 13.40
CA ARG A 765 13.60 -30.97 14.04
C ARG A 765 13.01 -30.65 15.41
N GLU A 766 13.69 -29.79 16.18
CA GLU A 766 13.23 -29.37 17.51
C GLU A 766 12.00 -28.48 17.39
N VAL A 767 12.02 -27.52 16.46
CA VAL A 767 10.87 -26.67 16.21
C VAL A 767 9.65 -27.47 15.73
N ARG A 768 9.87 -28.51 14.90
CA ARG A 768 8.82 -29.46 14.53
C ARG A 768 8.28 -30.24 15.74
N HIS A 769 9.15 -30.63 16.66
CA HIS A 769 8.75 -31.27 17.92
C HIS A 769 7.90 -30.30 18.77
N PHE A 770 8.33 -29.07 18.93
CA PHE A 770 7.56 -28.03 19.65
C PHE A 770 6.17 -27.83 19.03
N HIS A 771 6.10 -27.73 17.72
CA HIS A 771 4.84 -27.58 17.01
C HIS A 771 3.88 -28.76 17.20
N ASN A 772 4.38 -29.97 17.16
CA ASN A 772 3.58 -31.16 17.42
C ASN A 772 3.10 -31.24 18.89
N LYS A 773 3.96 -30.87 19.84
CA LYS A 773 3.64 -30.84 21.25
C LYS A 773 2.57 -29.80 21.57
N TRP A 774 2.68 -28.62 20.99
CA TRP A 774 1.69 -27.57 21.06
C TRP A 774 0.34 -28.00 20.49
N LEU A 775 0.27 -28.54 19.28
CA LEU A 775 -0.97 -29.02 18.66
C LEU A 775 -1.59 -30.23 19.37
N LYS A 776 -0.80 -30.95 20.17
CA LYS A 776 -1.33 -32.01 21.05
C LYS A 776 -1.98 -31.44 22.33
N ALA A 777 -1.41 -30.36 22.85
CA ALA A 777 -1.92 -29.64 24.00
C ALA A 777 -3.17 -28.79 23.71
N GLU A 778 -3.23 -28.24 22.48
CA GLU A 778 -4.30 -27.35 21.99
C GLU A 778 -4.81 -27.86 20.62
N PRO A 779 -5.54 -29.01 20.56
CA PRO A 779 -5.94 -29.64 19.29
C PRO A 779 -6.99 -28.83 18.50
N GLU A 780 -7.70 -27.92 19.15
CA GLU A 780 -8.77 -27.08 18.59
C GLU A 780 -8.28 -26.22 17.42
N TRP A 781 -7.00 -25.83 17.40
CA TRP A 781 -6.40 -25.03 16.32
C TRP A 781 -6.62 -25.63 14.94
N ARG A 782 -6.43 -26.96 14.80
CA ARG A 782 -6.66 -27.65 13.52
C ARG A 782 -8.11 -27.57 13.09
N GLY A 783 -9.04 -27.72 14.04
CA GLY A 783 -10.47 -27.57 13.78
C GLY A 783 -10.82 -26.18 13.29
N ALA A 784 -10.32 -25.13 13.97
CA ALA A 784 -10.51 -23.73 13.62
C ALA A 784 -10.00 -23.42 12.22
N TRP A 785 -8.77 -23.79 11.87
CA TRP A 785 -8.20 -23.56 10.54
C TRP A 785 -9.02 -24.25 9.43
N ASN A 786 -9.42 -25.51 9.63
CA ASN A 786 -10.23 -26.25 8.65
C ASN A 786 -11.61 -25.61 8.47
N GLN A 787 -12.24 -25.17 9.56
CA GLN A 787 -13.51 -24.46 9.51
C GLN A 787 -13.40 -23.17 8.69
N MET A 788 -12.35 -22.37 8.90
CA MET A 788 -12.12 -21.11 8.16
C MET A 788 -11.90 -21.35 6.69
N LEU A 789 -11.10 -22.36 6.32
CA LEU A 789 -10.92 -22.74 4.92
C LEU A 789 -12.23 -23.22 4.29
N GLY A 790 -13.04 -23.98 5.03
CA GLY A 790 -14.37 -24.42 4.59
C GLY A 790 -15.31 -23.24 4.33
N GLN A 791 -15.37 -22.28 5.25
CA GLN A 791 -16.14 -21.05 5.09
C GLN A 791 -15.68 -20.25 3.86
N TYR A 792 -14.38 -20.00 3.74
CA TYR A 792 -13.83 -19.31 2.57
C TYR A 792 -14.12 -20.05 1.27
N GLY A 793 -14.02 -21.37 1.27
CA GLY A 793 -14.34 -22.21 0.10
C GLY A 793 -15.77 -22.01 -0.41
N GLN A 794 -16.72 -21.82 0.51
CA GLN A 794 -18.13 -21.60 0.21
C GLN A 794 -18.45 -20.17 -0.23
N GLN A 795 -18.02 -19.17 0.54
CA GLN A 795 -18.47 -17.78 0.38
C GLN A 795 -17.44 -16.85 -0.30
N LYS A 796 -16.20 -17.32 -0.51
CA LYS A 796 -15.11 -16.59 -1.19
C LYS A 796 -14.67 -15.27 -0.53
N PHE A 797 -15.04 -15.07 0.71
CA PHE A 797 -14.56 -13.99 1.58
C PHE A 797 -14.48 -14.49 3.02
N MET A 798 -13.75 -13.78 3.86
CA MET A 798 -13.78 -13.94 5.31
C MET A 798 -14.47 -12.74 5.94
N GLU A 799 -15.18 -12.95 7.02
CA GLU A 799 -15.86 -11.90 7.79
C GLU A 799 -15.28 -11.88 9.21
N GLU A 800 -14.94 -10.70 9.74
CA GLU A 800 -14.44 -10.58 11.10
C GLU A 800 -15.61 -10.48 12.11
N PRO A 801 -15.42 -10.97 13.36
CA PRO A 801 -16.53 -11.21 14.26
C PRO A 801 -17.06 -9.98 15.01
N VAL A 802 -16.44 -8.80 14.96
CA VAL A 802 -16.82 -7.62 15.75
C VAL A 802 -17.79 -6.73 14.99
N PHE A 803 -17.40 -6.24 13.82
CA PHE A 803 -18.22 -5.35 12.98
C PHE A 803 -18.72 -6.03 11.71
N GLY A 804 -18.27 -7.24 11.41
CA GLY A 804 -18.64 -7.95 10.18
C GLY A 804 -17.92 -7.42 8.92
N ARG A 805 -16.70 -6.86 9.06
CA ARG A 805 -15.88 -6.44 7.92
C ARG A 805 -15.49 -7.65 7.08
N ARG A 806 -15.66 -7.54 5.76
CA ARG A 806 -15.35 -8.63 4.83
C ARG A 806 -14.02 -8.42 4.10
N SER A 807 -13.31 -9.53 3.90
CA SER A 807 -12.16 -9.54 3.00
C SER A 807 -12.59 -9.41 1.53
N GLY A 808 -11.65 -9.04 0.67
CA GLY A 808 -11.74 -9.31 -0.76
C GLY A 808 -11.50 -10.79 -1.08
N PRO A 809 -11.50 -11.16 -2.38
CA PRO A 809 -11.03 -12.46 -2.82
C PRO A 809 -9.56 -12.63 -2.47
N LEU A 810 -9.24 -13.55 -1.58
CA LEU A 810 -7.87 -13.87 -1.18
C LEU A 810 -7.19 -14.74 -2.25
N SER A 811 -5.87 -14.64 -2.35
CA SER A 811 -5.14 -15.37 -3.39
C SER A 811 -5.20 -16.88 -3.16
N ASP A 812 -5.46 -17.62 -4.23
CA ASP A 812 -5.46 -19.09 -4.19
C ASP A 812 -4.09 -19.62 -3.71
N GLY A 813 -4.12 -20.51 -2.72
CA GLY A 813 -2.90 -21.09 -2.13
C GLY A 813 -2.33 -20.40 -0.90
N LYS A 814 -2.79 -19.20 -0.55
CA LYS A 814 -2.37 -18.50 0.67
C LYS A 814 -3.32 -18.74 1.84
N LYS A 815 -3.35 -19.97 2.32
CA LYS A 815 -4.21 -20.39 3.44
C LYS A 815 -4.04 -19.53 4.71
N ASN A 816 -2.84 -19.04 4.95
CA ASN A 816 -2.55 -18.15 6.07
C ASN A 816 -3.29 -16.79 5.96
N GLU A 817 -3.53 -16.25 4.76
CA GLU A 817 -4.32 -15.02 4.60
C GLU A 817 -5.78 -15.23 5.04
N VAL A 818 -6.35 -16.40 4.76
CA VAL A 818 -7.72 -16.77 5.17
C VAL A 818 -7.83 -16.80 6.71
N VAL A 819 -6.82 -17.35 7.38
CA VAL A 819 -6.77 -17.48 8.84
C VAL A 819 -6.48 -16.14 9.53
N ASN A 820 -5.59 -15.34 8.94
CA ASN A 820 -5.12 -14.10 9.55
C ASN A 820 -6.16 -12.98 9.47
N PHE A 821 -6.93 -12.91 8.39
CA PHE A 821 -7.83 -11.78 8.13
C PHE A 821 -8.81 -11.53 9.30
N PRO A 822 -9.59 -12.51 9.80
CA PRO A 822 -10.57 -12.24 10.85
C PRO A 822 -9.95 -11.77 12.17
N ILE A 823 -8.75 -12.27 12.50
CA ILE A 823 -8.05 -11.90 13.74
C ILE A 823 -7.55 -10.44 13.64
N LEU A 824 -6.84 -10.12 12.57
CA LEU A 824 -6.26 -8.78 12.37
C LEU A 824 -7.36 -7.73 12.17
N ALA A 825 -8.44 -8.08 11.49
CA ALA A 825 -9.56 -7.18 11.28
C ALA A 825 -10.40 -6.99 12.56
N ALA A 826 -10.57 -8.02 13.39
CA ALA A 826 -11.23 -7.90 14.69
C ALA A 826 -10.43 -7.00 15.65
N GLU A 827 -9.11 -7.18 15.74
CA GLU A 827 -8.26 -6.25 16.50
C GLU A 827 -8.43 -4.81 16.02
N SER A 828 -8.41 -4.59 14.70
CA SER A 828 -8.66 -3.26 14.14
C SER A 828 -10.04 -2.71 14.54
N SER A 829 -11.08 -3.53 14.53
CA SER A 829 -12.44 -3.14 14.95
C SER A 829 -12.50 -2.79 16.44
N ILE A 830 -11.79 -3.53 17.29
CA ILE A 830 -11.65 -3.25 18.72
C ILE A 830 -10.93 -1.90 18.92
N MET A 831 -9.84 -1.67 18.18
CA MET A 831 -9.13 -0.39 18.21
C MET A 831 -10.04 0.79 17.80
N ARG A 832 -10.96 0.61 16.81
CA ARG A 832 -11.93 1.66 16.45
C ARG A 832 -12.87 2.01 17.61
N LEU A 833 -13.28 1.01 18.41
CA LEU A 833 -14.07 1.27 19.63
C LEU A 833 -13.28 2.10 20.64
N ALA A 834 -12.05 1.69 20.93
CA ALA A 834 -11.16 2.37 21.86
C ALA A 834 -10.85 3.82 21.39
N GLU A 835 -10.51 3.99 20.11
CA GLU A 835 -10.22 5.32 19.53
C GLU A 835 -11.42 6.27 19.63
N GLN A 836 -12.63 5.79 19.38
CA GLN A 836 -13.84 6.62 19.52
C GLN A 836 -14.13 6.97 20.99
N ALA A 837 -13.86 6.08 21.93
CA ALA A 837 -13.94 6.38 23.36
C ALA A 837 -12.90 7.42 23.77
N ILE A 838 -11.66 7.28 23.31
CA ILE A 838 -10.58 8.25 23.57
C ILE A 838 -10.94 9.65 23.05
N ILE A 839 -11.48 9.76 21.83
CA ILE A 839 -11.88 11.07 21.27
C ILE A 839 -13.00 11.70 22.09
N GLY A 840 -13.89 10.88 22.67
CA GLY A 840 -14.95 11.37 23.54
C GLY A 840 -14.44 11.97 24.85
N GLU A 841 -13.43 11.34 25.45
CA GLU A 841 -12.81 11.82 26.70
C GLU A 841 -11.73 12.88 26.51
N PHE A 842 -11.01 12.80 25.38
CA PHE A 842 -9.90 13.69 25.02
C PHE A 842 -10.12 14.25 23.60
N PRO A 843 -11.12 15.14 23.42
CA PRO A 843 -11.40 15.72 22.11
C PRO A 843 -10.21 16.55 21.60
N PHE A 844 -10.08 16.63 20.28
CA PHE A 844 -9.07 17.48 19.66
C PHE A 844 -9.36 18.96 19.95
N ASP A 845 -8.45 19.62 20.64
CA ASP A 845 -8.54 21.05 20.97
C ASP A 845 -7.34 21.81 20.36
N PHE A 846 -7.56 22.39 19.19
CA PHE A 846 -6.53 23.16 18.48
C PHE A 846 -6.44 24.63 18.89
N ALA A 847 -7.45 25.14 19.60
CA ALA A 847 -7.55 26.54 19.97
C ALA A 847 -7.28 26.81 21.47
N GLY A 848 -7.35 25.78 22.31
CA GLY A 848 -7.29 25.88 23.74
C GLY A 848 -6.15 25.08 24.37
N THR A 849 -6.49 24.00 25.06
CA THR A 849 -5.52 23.18 25.80
C THR A 849 -4.59 22.35 24.92
N GLY A 850 -4.89 22.20 23.64
CA GLY A 850 -4.13 21.36 22.70
C GLY A 850 -4.20 19.86 23.01
N THR A 851 -5.23 19.41 23.72
CA THR A 851 -5.47 18.01 24.06
C THR A 851 -5.82 17.22 22.80
N GLY A 852 -5.52 15.93 22.80
CA GLY A 852 -5.97 15.03 21.74
C GLY A 852 -5.01 13.89 21.44
N MET A 853 -5.49 12.96 20.66
CA MET A 853 -4.70 11.82 20.19
C MET A 853 -3.68 12.27 19.15
N ILE A 854 -2.41 11.91 19.34
CA ILE A 854 -1.30 12.31 18.45
C ILE A 854 -0.71 11.14 17.67
N HIS A 855 -0.88 9.93 18.18
CA HIS A 855 -0.25 8.75 17.59
C HIS A 855 -1.10 7.49 17.82
N GLN A 856 -1.09 6.59 16.83
CA GLN A 856 -1.67 5.25 16.89
C GLN A 856 -0.73 4.28 16.17
N CYS A 857 -0.42 3.15 16.78
CA CYS A 857 0.41 2.13 16.17
C CYS A 857 -0.10 0.74 16.54
N HIS A 858 -0.80 0.10 15.58
CA HIS A 858 -1.38 -1.23 15.72
C HIS A 858 -2.38 -1.32 16.87
N ASP A 859 -1.96 -1.76 18.04
CA ASP A 859 -2.70 -2.00 19.28
C ASP A 859 -2.43 -0.93 20.35
N SER A 860 -1.68 0.13 20.04
CA SER A 860 -1.34 1.22 20.97
C SER A 860 -1.83 2.60 20.51
N ILE A 861 -2.12 3.46 21.49
CA ILE A 861 -2.54 4.85 21.33
C ILE A 861 -1.69 5.75 22.22
N ALA A 862 -1.43 6.99 21.76
CA ALA A 862 -0.85 8.05 22.56
C ALA A 862 -1.70 9.33 22.48
N VAL A 863 -2.02 9.89 23.64
CA VAL A 863 -2.75 11.14 23.83
C VAL A 863 -1.82 12.17 24.45
N GLU A 864 -1.83 13.40 23.97
CA GLU A 864 -1.11 14.52 24.54
C GLU A 864 -2.07 15.38 25.37
N ILE A 865 -1.72 15.66 26.63
CA ILE A 865 -2.52 16.46 27.55
C ILE A 865 -1.67 17.57 28.21
N PRO A 866 -2.26 18.67 28.70
CA PRO A 866 -1.53 19.68 29.46
C PRO A 866 -1.07 19.12 30.83
N LEU A 867 0.09 19.58 31.29
CA LEU A 867 0.50 19.37 32.66
C LEU A 867 -0.32 20.27 33.57
N PRO A 868 -0.63 19.83 34.82
CA PRO A 868 -1.15 20.72 35.85
C PRO A 868 -0.25 21.93 36.11
N ASP A 869 -0.82 23.12 36.29
CA ASP A 869 -0.09 24.38 36.38
C ASP A 869 0.95 24.42 37.52
N TYR A 870 0.78 23.61 38.56
CA TYR A 870 1.72 23.52 39.69
C TYR A 870 2.96 22.67 39.42
N LEU A 871 3.00 21.93 38.29
CA LEU A 871 4.16 21.12 37.88
C LEU A 871 5.09 21.95 36.98
N PRO A 872 6.41 21.73 37.07
CA PRO A 872 7.33 22.39 36.15
C PRO A 872 7.08 21.92 34.70
N PRO A 873 7.32 22.80 33.70
CA PRO A 873 7.04 22.46 32.28
C PRO A 873 7.76 21.24 31.73
N ASP A 874 8.85 20.82 32.33
CA ASP A 874 9.68 19.66 31.99
C ASP A 874 9.49 18.48 32.95
N TRP A 875 8.44 18.52 33.77
CA TRP A 875 8.13 17.46 34.73
C TRP A 875 7.99 16.09 34.01
N ALA A 876 8.50 15.05 34.65
CA ALA A 876 8.38 13.67 34.23
C ALA A 876 8.09 12.75 35.42
N PRO A 877 7.37 11.65 35.26
CA PRO A 877 7.14 10.67 36.31
C PRO A 877 8.44 10.04 36.77
N ILE A 878 8.53 9.83 38.12
CA ILE A 878 9.66 9.15 38.76
C ILE A 878 9.23 7.71 39.06
N ALA A 879 10.05 6.76 38.63
CA ALA A 879 9.76 5.35 38.83
C ALA A 879 9.58 5.02 40.33
N GLY A 880 8.41 4.45 40.67
CA GLY A 880 8.06 4.08 42.06
C GLY A 880 7.40 5.19 42.86
N GLU A 881 7.27 6.41 42.35
CA GLU A 881 6.50 7.46 42.96
C GLU A 881 5.07 7.54 42.42
N PRO A 882 4.05 7.88 43.25
CA PRO A 882 2.69 8.02 42.77
C PRO A 882 2.58 9.22 41.82
N LEU A 883 1.75 9.05 40.77
CA LEU A 883 1.42 10.16 39.86
C LEU A 883 0.61 11.25 40.58
N PRO A 884 0.73 12.52 40.19
CA PRO A 884 -0.22 13.54 40.51
C PRO A 884 -1.66 13.12 40.23
N PRO A 885 -2.65 13.47 41.10
CA PRO A 885 -4.02 12.96 40.98
C PRO A 885 -4.66 13.18 39.61
N GLU A 886 -4.44 14.31 38.97
CA GLU A 886 -4.98 14.65 37.65
C GLU A 886 -4.39 13.79 36.56
N LEU A 887 -3.09 13.45 36.65
CA LEU A 887 -2.43 12.59 35.70
C LEU A 887 -2.80 11.10 35.90
N GLU A 888 -2.99 10.68 37.16
CA GLU A 888 -3.50 9.34 37.47
C GLU A 888 -4.96 9.18 37.01
N GLU A 889 -5.78 10.22 37.10
CA GLU A 889 -7.13 10.22 36.55
C GLU A 889 -7.09 10.10 35.01
N ALA A 890 -6.23 10.89 34.33
CA ALA A 890 -6.06 10.81 32.88
C ALA A 890 -5.56 9.42 32.43
N ARG A 891 -4.59 8.86 33.17
CA ARG A 891 -4.07 7.50 32.93
C ARG A 891 -5.19 6.46 32.98
N ARG A 892 -6.02 6.49 34.05
CA ARG A 892 -7.16 5.57 34.19
C ARG A 892 -8.20 5.77 33.12
N LYS A 893 -8.53 7.01 32.75
CA LYS A 893 -9.46 7.28 31.64
C LYS A 893 -8.99 6.69 30.32
N VAL A 894 -7.69 6.79 29.99
CA VAL A 894 -7.13 6.19 28.80
C VAL A 894 -7.20 4.66 28.86
N GLU A 895 -6.87 4.06 30.00
CA GLU A 895 -6.96 2.62 30.24
C GLU A 895 -8.40 2.11 30.12
N ASP A 896 -9.36 2.82 30.71
CA ASP A 896 -10.79 2.50 30.63
C ASP A 896 -11.31 2.57 29.18
N CYS A 897 -10.92 3.60 28.43
CA CYS A 897 -11.28 3.73 27.01
C CYS A 897 -10.70 2.61 26.14
N MET A 898 -9.51 2.11 26.49
CA MET A 898 -8.87 1.00 25.80
C MET A 898 -9.37 -0.37 26.27
N THR A 899 -10.05 -0.42 27.39
CA THR A 899 -10.66 -1.68 27.92
C THR A 899 -11.99 -1.93 27.22
N VAL A 900 -12.03 -2.90 26.30
CA VAL A 900 -13.17 -3.15 25.43
C VAL A 900 -13.78 -4.53 25.71
N THR A 901 -15.07 -4.56 26.05
CA THR A 901 -15.85 -5.80 26.18
C THR A 901 -16.71 -6.01 24.93
N ILE A 902 -16.55 -7.18 24.29
CA ILE A 902 -17.35 -7.57 23.13
C ILE A 902 -18.49 -8.48 23.61
N PRO A 903 -19.75 -8.14 23.29
CA PRO A 903 -20.90 -8.99 23.67
C PRO A 903 -20.75 -10.44 23.19
N GLY A 904 -20.94 -11.36 24.09
CA GLY A 904 -20.81 -12.80 23.85
C GLY A 904 -19.38 -13.35 23.83
N TRP A 905 -18.37 -12.51 24.15
CA TRP A 905 -17.00 -12.96 24.36
C TRP A 905 -16.73 -13.19 25.85
N GLU A 906 -15.99 -14.26 26.14
CA GLU A 906 -15.66 -14.65 27.50
C GLU A 906 -14.49 -13.84 28.10
N VAL A 907 -13.72 -13.17 27.27
CA VAL A 907 -12.52 -12.42 27.65
C VAL A 907 -12.65 -10.96 27.24
N THR A 908 -12.49 -10.04 28.17
CA THR A 908 -12.41 -8.61 27.94
C THR A 908 -11.04 -8.26 27.36
N MET A 909 -11.00 -7.35 26.38
CA MET A 909 -9.77 -6.73 25.89
C MET A 909 -9.31 -5.73 26.93
N THR A 910 -8.20 -6.00 27.61
CA THR A 910 -7.61 -5.11 28.62
C THR A 910 -6.44 -4.33 28.01
N ALA A 911 -6.08 -3.23 28.62
CA ALA A 911 -4.92 -2.41 28.28
C ALA A 911 -4.19 -1.99 29.55
N GLU A 912 -2.89 -1.69 29.41
CA GLU A 912 -2.09 -1.01 30.45
C GLU A 912 -1.78 0.40 29.95
N ALA A 913 -2.04 1.42 30.76
CA ALA A 913 -1.74 2.81 30.43
C ALA A 913 -0.58 3.36 31.26
N GLU A 914 0.30 4.10 30.61
CA GLU A 914 1.48 4.73 31.21
C GLU A 914 1.48 6.25 30.92
N VAL A 915 2.15 7.03 31.78
CA VAL A 915 2.35 8.46 31.64
C VAL A 915 3.83 8.74 31.43
N GLY A 916 4.18 9.54 30.44
CA GLY A 916 5.59 9.80 30.13
C GLY A 916 5.82 11.03 29.25
N ARG A 917 7.11 11.43 29.14
CA ARG A 917 7.50 12.56 28.31
C ARG A 917 7.60 12.24 26.83
N SER A 918 7.79 10.98 26.48
CA SER A 918 8.03 10.55 25.12
C SER A 918 7.33 9.23 24.78
N LEU A 919 7.22 8.92 23.48
CA LEU A 919 6.70 7.62 23.03
C LEU A 919 7.52 6.40 23.49
N LYS A 920 8.69 6.62 24.08
CA LYS A 920 9.47 5.55 24.71
C LYS A 920 8.96 5.21 26.09
N ASP A 921 8.42 6.19 26.80
CA ASP A 921 8.06 6.10 28.21
C ASP A 921 6.64 5.56 28.39
N ILE A 922 5.89 5.51 27.31
CA ILE A 922 4.51 5.06 27.24
C ILE A 922 4.32 3.86 26.34
#